data_22910dde0deb0e873fc16bb6239403b6
#
_entry.id   22910dde0deb0e873fc16bb6239403b6
#
_cell.length_a   1.000
_cell.length_b   1.000
_cell.length_c   1.000
_cell.angle_alpha   90.00
_cell.angle_beta   90.00
_cell.angle_gamma   90.00
#
_symmetry.space_group_name_H-M   'P 1'
#
loop_
_entity.id
_entity.type
_entity.pdbx_description
1 polymer ?
#
loop_
_entity_poly.entity_id
_entity_poly.type
_entity_poly.pdbx_seq_one_letter_code
_entity_poly.pdbx_strand_id
1 'polypeptide(L)'
;MNKVRIEADLRLSIPVLVGWSLLIVVLNVEIPLFSPSTSHFGFVAVLALSGCFTLKRLPILGLTVLTSSAVLLSWLIQLPHHVDVLPWEKTPPIEIPWWLVWAEHLRNSFLDAASTLPSFGGQLIPGLAIGDTSRVSEHLSHSMKTVSLTHITAVSGANIAIVTASVMAIGALCGAGRRVRLVIAVCALVAFVILVTPQPSVLRAAVMAVVVMIALFSGRPGSGIPLLAFATLLMLMWNPWWAIDYGFILSVSATAGLLLFSGPLASSLNRWLPLWLATVIAIPLSAQLMCQPFIILLNPQLPTYGVLANVIAAPAAPIATIIGLAGCLLTWWIPGVAFPLLWLSWLPAEWIGQTATVLSRFPESQLPWISGPVGAITAAFVSVVILLMLLSSKKRVRNTLAVSVVVTVITLTITSVMSGLRFTASIPPDWSIAACDVGQGDGLVLRSEERIAVIDVGRTPEPLRHCLEQLGITHIDLLVLTHFDKDHVGGLEAVLGKVDVAVVGKPENAEDQGLLTELARSGASLHRGTQGLTGALGEAQWQVLWPDEHHPLMDMGNPGSVTLLLTFPRFKALFLGDLGKEAQLAMMSTVHLPQVHVVKVAHHGSVDQSSSLYEQIQPQIGIFSVGQENDYGHPRRETLDMLSQLGTLTPRTDQDGLILISESSTGLSVWTEH
;
A
#
# COMPACT_ATOMS: atom_id res chain seq x y z
N MET A 1 -11.32 -24.60 -36.21
CA MET A 1 -9.99 -24.36 -35.63
C MET A 1 -9.99 -23.66 -34.26
N ASN A 2 -10.87 -22.69 -33.99
CA ASN A 2 -10.87 -21.96 -32.73
C ASN A 2 -11.30 -22.77 -31.48
N LYS A 3 -12.25 -23.70 -31.60
CA LYS A 3 -12.76 -24.47 -30.43
C LYS A 3 -11.72 -25.42 -29.83
N VAL A 4 -10.98 -26.13 -30.67
CA VAL A 4 -9.93 -27.07 -30.25
C VAL A 4 -8.74 -26.35 -29.62
N ARG A 5 -8.43 -25.13 -30.08
CA ARG A 5 -7.34 -24.31 -29.52
C ARG A 5 -7.67 -23.77 -28.13
N ILE A 6 -8.92 -23.34 -27.89
CA ILE A 6 -9.40 -22.90 -26.58
C ILE A 6 -9.41 -24.06 -25.57
N GLU A 7 -9.87 -25.25 -25.96
CA GLU A 7 -9.85 -26.42 -25.08
C GLU A 7 -8.43 -26.87 -24.70
N ALA A 8 -7.46 -26.79 -25.61
CA ALA A 8 -6.07 -27.10 -25.32
C ALA A 8 -5.42 -26.06 -24.39
N ASP A 9 -5.78 -24.78 -24.53
CA ASP A 9 -5.22 -23.70 -23.72
C ASP A 9 -5.75 -23.70 -22.28
N LEU A 10 -6.93 -24.24 -22.01
CA LEU A 10 -7.52 -24.32 -20.68
C LEU A 10 -7.08 -25.54 -19.85
N ARG A 11 -6.52 -26.58 -20.49
CA ARG A 11 -6.17 -27.84 -19.80
C ARG A 11 -5.19 -27.70 -18.64
N LEU A 12 -4.26 -26.75 -18.70
CA LEU A 12 -3.34 -26.47 -17.59
C LEU A 12 -3.82 -25.29 -16.71
N SER A 13 -4.50 -24.32 -17.31
CA SER A 13 -4.92 -23.09 -16.62
C SER A 13 -5.95 -23.35 -15.53
N ILE A 14 -6.96 -24.21 -15.81
CA ILE A 14 -7.97 -24.58 -14.82
C ILE A 14 -7.35 -25.29 -13.61
N PRO A 15 -6.50 -26.34 -13.79
CA PRO A 15 -5.81 -26.99 -12.68
C PRO A 15 -4.98 -26.06 -11.81
N VAL A 16 -4.26 -25.11 -12.42
CA VAL A 16 -3.44 -24.14 -11.67
C VAL A 16 -4.30 -23.16 -10.88
N LEU A 17 -5.39 -22.67 -11.46
CA LEU A 17 -6.33 -21.80 -10.75
C LEU A 17 -6.99 -22.50 -9.56
N VAL A 18 -7.40 -23.76 -9.72
CA VAL A 18 -7.98 -24.54 -8.62
C VAL A 18 -6.94 -24.80 -7.52
N GLY A 19 -5.71 -25.17 -7.90
CA GLY A 19 -4.61 -25.37 -6.95
C GLY A 19 -4.25 -24.10 -6.20
N TRP A 20 -4.23 -22.95 -6.89
CA TRP A 20 -3.98 -21.66 -6.27
C TRP A 20 -5.11 -21.25 -5.31
N SER A 21 -6.39 -21.39 -5.74
CA SER A 21 -7.54 -21.11 -4.86
C SER A 21 -7.55 -21.96 -3.61
N LEU A 22 -7.20 -23.26 -3.74
CA LEU A 22 -7.07 -24.15 -2.62
C LEU A 22 -5.96 -23.71 -1.65
N LEU A 23 -4.82 -23.28 -2.19
CA LEU A 23 -3.70 -22.77 -1.38
C LEU A 23 -4.08 -21.50 -0.63
N ILE A 24 -4.78 -20.55 -1.27
CA ILE A 24 -5.30 -19.37 -0.60
C ILE A 24 -6.21 -19.75 0.58
N VAL A 25 -7.12 -20.68 0.38
CA VAL A 25 -8.01 -21.17 1.45
C VAL A 25 -7.19 -21.78 2.60
N VAL A 26 -6.21 -22.62 2.29
CA VAL A 26 -5.37 -23.29 3.30
C VAL A 26 -4.52 -22.29 4.08
N LEU A 27 -4.00 -21.26 3.42
CA LEU A 27 -3.18 -20.22 4.07
C LEU A 27 -3.98 -19.25 4.94
N ASN A 28 -5.24 -18.96 4.58
CA ASN A 28 -6.11 -18.06 5.33
C ASN A 28 -6.95 -18.73 6.41
N VAL A 29 -7.06 -20.05 6.41
CA VAL A 29 -7.70 -20.78 7.50
C VAL A 29 -6.63 -21.13 8.52
N GLU A 30 -6.60 -20.41 9.63
CA GLU A 30 -5.85 -20.81 10.83
C GLU A 30 -6.44 -22.12 11.34
N ILE A 31 -5.98 -23.23 10.80
CA ILE A 31 -6.34 -24.56 11.30
C ILE A 31 -5.35 -24.84 12.45
N PRO A 32 -5.79 -24.84 13.73
CA PRO A 32 -4.92 -25.09 14.88
C PRO A 32 -4.34 -26.52 14.92
N LEU A 33 -4.60 -27.32 13.89
CA LEU A 33 -4.34 -28.76 13.80
C LEU A 33 -3.09 -29.16 12.99
N PHE A 34 -2.37 -28.21 12.40
CA PHE A 34 -1.29 -28.53 11.50
C PHE A 34 0.12 -28.30 12.10
N SER A 35 0.51 -29.15 13.04
CA SER A 35 1.92 -29.55 13.06
C SER A 35 2.16 -30.50 11.88
N PRO A 36 3.25 -30.36 11.11
CA PRO A 36 3.52 -31.24 9.98
C PRO A 36 3.75 -32.68 10.46
N SER A 37 2.67 -33.46 10.51
CA SER A 37 2.75 -34.87 10.86
C SER A 37 2.93 -35.72 9.60
N THR A 38 3.54 -36.87 9.74
CA THR A 38 3.72 -37.88 8.65
C THR A 38 2.40 -38.21 7.96
N SER A 39 1.26 -38.07 8.64
CA SER A 39 -0.09 -38.26 8.09
C SER A 39 -0.47 -37.27 6.98
N HIS A 40 0.01 -36.01 7.04
CA HIS A 40 -0.26 -35.01 6.01
C HIS A 40 0.50 -35.28 4.71
N PHE A 41 1.76 -35.71 4.82
CA PHE A 41 2.53 -36.18 3.65
C PHE A 41 1.90 -37.41 3.02
N GLY A 42 1.39 -38.35 3.84
CA GLY A 42 0.63 -39.49 3.38
C GLY A 42 -0.65 -39.11 2.63
N PHE A 43 -1.40 -38.16 3.12
CA PHE A 43 -2.61 -37.62 2.47
C PHE A 43 -2.31 -36.98 1.10
N VAL A 44 -1.29 -36.15 1.02
CA VAL A 44 -0.88 -35.51 -0.24
C VAL A 44 -0.38 -36.53 -1.22
N ALA A 45 0.35 -37.58 -0.79
CA ALA A 45 0.79 -38.68 -1.64
C ALA A 45 -0.41 -39.46 -2.19
N VAL A 46 -1.43 -39.75 -1.40
CA VAL A 46 -2.66 -40.43 -1.85
C VAL A 46 -3.41 -39.58 -2.87
N LEU A 47 -3.50 -38.25 -2.64
CA LEU A 47 -4.09 -37.33 -3.63
C LEU A 47 -3.31 -37.36 -4.94
N ALA A 48 -1.97 -37.31 -4.90
CA ALA A 48 -1.13 -37.35 -6.09
C ALA A 48 -1.32 -38.64 -6.86
N LEU A 49 -1.36 -39.79 -6.17
CA LEU A 49 -1.62 -41.10 -6.79
C LEU A 49 -3.01 -41.18 -7.42
N SER A 50 -4.04 -40.65 -6.74
CA SER A 50 -5.39 -40.58 -7.30
C SER A 50 -5.45 -39.68 -8.53
N GLY A 51 -4.70 -38.57 -8.55
CA GLY A 51 -4.54 -37.71 -9.71
C GLY A 51 -3.90 -38.42 -10.90
N CYS A 52 -2.84 -39.21 -10.67
CA CYS A 52 -2.22 -40.02 -11.71
C CYS A 52 -3.20 -41.08 -12.28
N PHE A 53 -4.01 -41.68 -11.41
CA PHE A 53 -5.00 -42.66 -11.85
C PHE A 53 -6.12 -42.08 -12.68
N THR A 54 -6.62 -40.87 -12.26
CA THR A 54 -7.70 -40.18 -12.96
C THR A 54 -7.24 -39.52 -14.26
N LEU A 55 -5.94 -39.23 -14.41
CA LEU A 55 -5.37 -38.55 -15.58
C LEU A 55 -5.68 -39.27 -16.91
N LYS A 56 -5.75 -40.57 -16.89
CA LYS A 56 -6.05 -41.38 -18.10
C LYS A 56 -7.54 -41.27 -18.52
N ARG A 57 -8.46 -41.12 -17.57
CA ARG A 57 -9.90 -41.14 -17.83
C ARG A 57 -10.50 -39.69 -17.93
N LEU A 58 -10.03 -38.82 -17.07
CA LEU A 58 -10.48 -37.43 -16.96
C LEU A 58 -9.25 -36.50 -16.86
N PRO A 59 -8.61 -36.14 -17.98
CA PRO A 59 -7.29 -35.53 -17.98
C PRO A 59 -7.27 -34.16 -17.25
N ILE A 60 -8.33 -33.38 -17.33
CA ILE A 60 -8.40 -32.09 -16.62
C ILE A 60 -8.48 -32.33 -15.10
N LEU A 61 -9.35 -33.22 -14.64
CA LEU A 61 -9.50 -33.55 -13.22
C LEU A 61 -8.21 -34.17 -12.65
N GLY A 62 -7.60 -35.11 -13.36
CA GLY A 62 -6.34 -35.74 -12.94
C GLY A 62 -5.21 -34.73 -12.83
N LEU A 63 -5.09 -33.80 -13.78
CA LEU A 63 -4.10 -32.73 -13.76
C LEU A 63 -4.38 -31.73 -12.64
N THR A 64 -5.65 -31.41 -12.35
CA THR A 64 -6.05 -30.55 -11.23
C THR A 64 -5.61 -31.16 -9.90
N VAL A 65 -5.89 -32.43 -9.69
CA VAL A 65 -5.51 -33.13 -8.44
C VAL A 65 -3.98 -33.20 -8.30
N LEU A 66 -3.24 -33.45 -9.39
CA LEU A 66 -1.78 -33.48 -9.36
C LEU A 66 -1.17 -32.09 -9.05
N THR A 67 -1.65 -31.03 -9.71
CA THR A 67 -1.14 -29.67 -9.44
C THR A 67 -1.47 -29.21 -8.02
N SER A 68 -2.67 -29.48 -7.54
CA SER A 68 -3.07 -29.18 -6.15
C SER A 68 -2.19 -29.95 -5.15
N SER A 69 -1.91 -31.24 -5.41
CA SER A 69 -1.03 -32.04 -4.56
C SER A 69 0.41 -31.51 -4.54
N ALA A 70 0.95 -31.09 -5.70
CA ALA A 70 2.30 -30.55 -5.79
C ALA A 70 2.45 -29.23 -5.02
N VAL A 71 1.46 -28.34 -5.12
CA VAL A 71 1.45 -27.06 -4.40
C VAL A 71 1.30 -27.28 -2.88
N LEU A 72 0.41 -28.17 -2.45
CA LEU A 72 0.25 -28.53 -1.04
C LEU A 72 1.50 -29.21 -0.47
N LEU A 73 2.17 -30.05 -1.25
CA LEU A 73 3.43 -30.67 -0.82
C LEU A 73 4.52 -29.63 -0.64
N SER A 74 4.64 -28.67 -1.55
CA SER A 74 5.58 -27.57 -1.42
C SER A 74 5.32 -26.74 -0.16
N TRP A 75 4.06 -26.44 0.13
CA TRP A 75 3.66 -25.73 1.35
C TRP A 75 4.04 -26.55 2.61
N LEU A 76 3.73 -27.83 2.67
CA LEU A 76 4.07 -28.71 3.81
C LEU A 76 5.59 -28.77 4.05
N ILE A 77 6.40 -28.79 3.00
CA ILE A 77 7.88 -28.82 3.12
C ILE A 77 8.41 -27.51 3.67
N GLN A 78 7.79 -26.38 3.35
CA GLN A 78 8.27 -25.06 3.73
C GLN A 78 7.68 -24.53 5.06
N LEU A 79 6.67 -25.22 5.63
CA LEU A 79 6.04 -24.82 6.89
C LEU A 79 7.03 -24.61 8.05
N PRO A 80 8.03 -25.49 8.26
CA PRO A 80 9.00 -25.32 9.35
C PRO A 80 9.91 -24.09 9.22
N HIS A 81 10.08 -23.57 8.01
CA HIS A 81 10.98 -22.43 7.75
C HIS A 81 10.34 -21.06 8.03
N HIS A 82 9.03 -21.00 8.28
CA HIS A 82 8.33 -19.73 8.54
C HIS A 82 7.93 -19.52 10.01
N VAL A 83 8.12 -20.52 10.89
CA VAL A 83 7.67 -20.44 12.28
C VAL A 83 8.64 -19.69 13.18
N ASP A 84 9.89 -19.44 12.77
CA ASP A 84 10.97 -18.89 13.62
C ASP A 84 11.49 -17.50 13.22
N VAL A 85 10.81 -16.75 12.37
CA VAL A 85 11.20 -15.37 12.15
C VAL A 85 10.46 -14.47 13.14
N LEU A 86 10.95 -14.45 14.37
CA LEU A 86 10.64 -13.35 15.29
C LEU A 86 11.22 -12.05 14.69
N PRO A 87 10.45 -10.96 14.59
CA PRO A 87 10.87 -9.72 13.93
C PRO A 87 11.94 -8.92 14.67
N TRP A 88 12.64 -9.48 15.64
CA TRP A 88 13.45 -8.76 16.63
C TRP A 88 14.96 -8.85 16.48
N GLU A 89 15.47 -9.81 15.75
CA GLU A 89 16.87 -9.72 15.38
C GLU A 89 16.96 -8.78 14.20
N LYS A 90 17.56 -7.59 14.41
CA LYS A 90 18.20 -6.87 13.32
C LYS A 90 19.02 -7.91 12.60
N THR A 91 18.50 -8.39 11.48
CA THR A 91 19.27 -9.27 10.59
C THR A 91 20.62 -8.58 10.44
N PRO A 92 21.74 -9.23 10.78
CA PRO A 92 23.05 -8.64 10.59
C PRO A 92 23.06 -8.13 9.14
N PRO A 93 23.64 -6.97 8.85
CA PRO A 93 23.66 -6.44 7.50
C PRO A 93 24.08 -7.57 6.59
N ILE A 94 23.20 -7.96 5.67
CA ILE A 94 23.46 -9.10 4.76
C ILE A 94 24.71 -8.69 4.01
N GLU A 95 25.83 -9.34 4.31
CA GLU A 95 27.08 -9.09 3.59
C GLU A 95 26.80 -9.43 2.14
N ILE A 96 26.77 -8.38 1.31
CA ILE A 96 26.49 -8.54 -0.11
C ILE A 96 27.62 -9.39 -0.69
N PRO A 97 27.31 -10.55 -1.28
CA PRO A 97 28.33 -11.38 -1.87
C PRO A 97 29.18 -10.57 -2.87
N TRP A 98 30.49 -10.72 -2.84
CA TRP A 98 31.43 -9.96 -3.65
C TRP A 98 31.07 -9.90 -5.14
N TRP A 99 30.41 -10.96 -5.65
CA TRP A 99 29.97 -11.04 -7.04
C TRP A 99 28.70 -10.24 -7.35
N LEU A 100 28.02 -9.67 -6.35
CA LEU A 100 26.88 -8.75 -6.49
C LEU A 100 27.24 -7.28 -6.28
N VAL A 101 28.42 -6.99 -5.76
CA VAL A 101 28.89 -5.62 -5.46
C VAL A 101 28.84 -4.70 -6.69
N TRP A 102 29.07 -5.23 -7.89
CA TRP A 102 28.94 -4.45 -9.12
C TRP A 102 27.54 -3.87 -9.35
N ALA A 103 26.49 -4.67 -9.03
CA ALA A 103 25.12 -4.24 -9.23
C ALA A 103 24.73 -3.13 -8.24
N GLU A 104 25.22 -3.23 -7.01
CA GLU A 104 25.02 -2.20 -5.98
C GLU A 104 25.74 -0.89 -6.37
N HIS A 105 27.01 -0.96 -6.74
CA HIS A 105 27.73 0.22 -7.19
C HIS A 105 27.07 0.90 -8.40
N LEU A 106 26.60 0.10 -9.34
CA LEU A 106 25.92 0.63 -10.53
C LEU A 106 24.59 1.29 -10.14
N ARG A 107 23.82 0.67 -9.24
CA ARG A 107 22.55 1.21 -8.72
C ARG A 107 22.78 2.53 -7.99
N ASN A 108 23.72 2.58 -7.04
CA ASN A 108 24.02 3.77 -6.26
C ASN A 108 24.50 4.92 -7.15
N SER A 109 25.45 4.67 -8.06
CA SER A 109 25.91 5.69 -9.03
C SER A 109 24.78 6.22 -9.91
N PHE A 110 23.83 5.36 -10.28
CA PHE A 110 22.66 5.75 -11.06
C PHE A 110 21.66 6.58 -10.26
N LEU A 111 21.38 6.19 -9.01
CA LEU A 111 20.52 6.96 -8.11
C LEU A 111 21.08 8.36 -7.85
N ASP A 112 22.38 8.46 -7.62
CA ASP A 112 23.05 9.76 -7.41
C ASP A 112 22.97 10.63 -8.68
N ALA A 113 23.22 10.05 -9.87
CA ALA A 113 23.07 10.78 -11.12
C ALA A 113 21.63 11.23 -11.37
N ALA A 114 20.65 10.37 -11.11
CA ALA A 114 19.23 10.69 -11.28
C ALA A 114 18.75 11.78 -10.29
N SER A 115 19.32 11.84 -9.09
CA SER A 115 18.97 12.86 -8.08
C SER A 115 19.34 14.29 -8.49
N THR A 116 20.25 14.45 -9.48
CA THR A 116 20.61 15.76 -10.03
C THR A 116 19.61 16.30 -11.04
N LEU A 117 18.66 15.47 -11.49
CA LEU A 117 17.63 15.84 -12.44
C LEU A 117 16.42 16.49 -11.72
N PRO A 118 15.81 17.52 -12.30
CA PRO A 118 14.73 18.24 -11.65
C PRO A 118 13.40 17.51 -11.69
N SER A 119 12.45 17.95 -10.86
CA SER A 119 11.02 17.62 -10.90
C SER A 119 10.71 16.13 -10.80
N PHE A 120 9.55 15.71 -11.31
CA PHE A 120 9.07 14.33 -11.24
C PHE A 120 9.90 13.36 -12.09
N GLY A 121 10.45 13.83 -13.20
CA GLY A 121 11.25 12.99 -14.10
C GLY A 121 12.47 12.40 -13.41
N GLY A 122 13.21 13.22 -12.62
CA GLY A 122 14.35 12.75 -11.83
C GLY A 122 13.96 11.69 -10.80
N GLN A 123 12.80 11.83 -10.17
CA GLN A 123 12.27 10.88 -9.19
C GLN A 123 11.82 9.55 -9.84
N LEU A 124 11.27 9.60 -11.05
CA LEU A 124 10.67 8.43 -11.71
C LEU A 124 11.67 7.59 -12.51
N ILE A 125 12.76 8.15 -13.01
CA ILE A 125 13.75 7.43 -13.84
C ILE A 125 14.27 6.16 -13.13
N PRO A 126 14.67 6.18 -11.85
CA PRO A 126 15.11 4.96 -11.17
C PRO A 126 14.02 3.88 -11.11
N GLY A 127 12.80 4.26 -10.80
CA GLY A 127 11.65 3.34 -10.82
C GLY A 127 11.42 2.71 -12.19
N LEU A 128 11.44 3.53 -13.25
CA LEU A 128 11.21 3.08 -14.62
C LEU A 128 12.33 2.18 -15.17
N ALA A 129 13.58 2.45 -14.83
CA ALA A 129 14.75 1.75 -15.36
C ALA A 129 15.09 0.48 -14.55
N ILE A 130 15.14 0.58 -13.23
CA ILE A 130 15.61 -0.49 -12.33
C ILE A 130 14.62 -0.84 -11.20
N GLY A 131 13.42 -0.23 -11.18
CA GLY A 131 12.37 -0.52 -10.18
C GLY A 131 12.60 0.09 -8.81
N ASP A 132 13.53 1.00 -8.67
CA ASP A 132 13.82 1.69 -7.41
C ASP A 132 12.92 2.92 -7.25
N THR A 133 12.01 2.86 -6.31
CA THR A 133 11.05 3.94 -6.02
C THR A 133 11.40 4.73 -4.76
N SER A 134 12.56 4.50 -4.14
CA SER A 134 13.00 5.14 -2.90
C SER A 134 13.07 6.68 -2.98
N ARG A 135 13.23 7.22 -4.18
CA ARG A 135 13.33 8.66 -4.45
C ARG A 135 12.00 9.30 -4.87
N VAL A 136 10.92 8.52 -5.00
CA VAL A 136 9.60 9.04 -5.39
C VAL A 136 8.96 9.71 -4.19
N SER A 137 8.65 11.00 -4.30
CA SER A 137 7.96 11.75 -3.25
C SER A 137 6.57 11.16 -2.97
N GLU A 138 6.10 11.29 -1.75
CA GLU A 138 4.78 10.78 -1.35
C GLU A 138 3.66 11.41 -2.15
N HIS A 139 3.73 12.72 -2.41
CA HIS A 139 2.78 13.42 -3.27
C HIS A 139 2.69 12.79 -4.66
N LEU A 140 3.84 12.50 -5.30
CA LEU A 140 3.84 11.85 -6.61
C LEU A 140 3.35 10.40 -6.52
N SER A 141 3.76 9.65 -5.50
CA SER A 141 3.30 8.29 -5.24
C SER A 141 1.78 8.24 -5.06
N HIS A 142 1.23 9.14 -4.25
CA HIS A 142 -0.22 9.29 -4.06
C HIS A 142 -0.92 9.63 -5.39
N SER A 143 -0.44 10.62 -6.14
CA SER A 143 -1.00 10.98 -7.45
C SER A 143 -1.00 9.80 -8.43
N MET A 144 0.07 8.99 -8.44
CA MET A 144 0.15 7.79 -9.28
C MET A 144 -0.82 6.68 -8.82
N LYS A 145 -1.01 6.51 -7.51
CA LYS A 145 -2.01 5.58 -6.95
C LYS A 145 -3.43 6.00 -7.36
N THR A 146 -3.76 7.27 -7.21
CA THR A 146 -5.08 7.85 -7.55
C THR A 146 -5.50 7.55 -8.99
N VAL A 147 -4.56 7.61 -9.94
CA VAL A 147 -4.85 7.36 -11.36
C VAL A 147 -4.36 6.00 -11.86
N SER A 148 -4.04 5.07 -10.97
CA SER A 148 -3.65 3.67 -11.29
C SER A 148 -2.41 3.57 -12.21
N LEU A 149 -1.40 4.42 -11.99
CA LEU A 149 -0.13 4.44 -12.76
C LEU A 149 1.05 3.83 -11.98
N THR A 150 0.90 3.43 -10.72
CA THR A 150 1.99 2.88 -9.89
C THR A 150 2.70 1.66 -10.51
N HIS A 151 1.98 0.86 -11.30
CA HIS A 151 2.55 -0.30 -11.98
C HIS A 151 3.59 0.06 -13.06
N ILE A 152 3.69 1.33 -13.48
CA ILE A 152 4.67 1.81 -14.47
C ILE A 152 6.06 1.93 -13.82
N THR A 153 6.15 2.33 -12.56
CA THR A 153 7.41 2.42 -11.81
C THR A 153 7.89 1.07 -11.27
N ALA A 154 6.99 0.09 -11.14
CA ALA A 154 7.39 -1.28 -10.86
C ALA A 154 7.95 -1.93 -12.14
N VAL A 155 9.09 -2.63 -12.02
CA VAL A 155 9.63 -3.37 -13.16
C VAL A 155 8.63 -4.43 -13.59
N SER A 156 8.14 -4.27 -14.80
CA SER A 156 7.09 -5.09 -15.38
C SER A 156 7.64 -6.14 -16.36
N GLY A 157 6.76 -7.10 -16.71
CA GLY A 157 7.06 -8.04 -17.79
C GLY A 157 7.37 -7.35 -19.14
N ALA A 158 6.84 -6.13 -19.35
CA ALA A 158 7.15 -5.33 -20.53
C ALA A 158 8.63 -4.90 -20.55
N ASN A 159 9.19 -4.49 -19.41
CA ASN A 159 10.61 -4.11 -19.30
C ASN A 159 11.52 -5.30 -19.64
N ILE A 160 11.21 -6.49 -19.10
CA ILE A 160 11.94 -7.74 -19.43
C ILE A 160 11.80 -8.07 -20.92
N ALA A 161 10.61 -7.94 -21.51
CA ALA A 161 10.40 -8.18 -22.93
C ALA A 161 11.19 -7.18 -23.78
N ILE A 162 11.25 -5.91 -23.38
CA ILE A 162 12.04 -4.87 -24.06
C ILE A 162 13.53 -5.21 -24.01
N VAL A 163 14.08 -5.52 -22.84
CA VAL A 163 15.50 -5.87 -22.66
C VAL A 163 15.86 -7.09 -23.53
N THR A 164 15.08 -8.17 -23.43
CA THR A 164 15.34 -9.40 -24.20
C THR A 164 15.18 -9.17 -25.69
N ALA A 165 14.17 -8.43 -26.14
CA ALA A 165 13.98 -8.08 -27.55
C ALA A 165 15.10 -7.21 -28.08
N SER A 166 15.57 -6.23 -27.34
CA SER A 166 16.70 -5.35 -27.71
C SER A 166 17.99 -6.15 -27.88
N VAL A 167 18.30 -7.03 -26.93
CA VAL A 167 19.47 -7.91 -27.01
C VAL A 167 19.38 -8.84 -28.22
N MET A 168 18.20 -9.44 -28.47
CA MET A 168 17.95 -10.28 -29.63
C MET A 168 18.10 -9.52 -30.95
N ALA A 169 17.65 -8.25 -31.01
CA ALA A 169 17.78 -7.40 -32.19
C ALA A 169 19.22 -6.99 -32.45
N ILE A 170 19.94 -6.54 -31.41
CA ILE A 170 21.36 -6.18 -31.50
C ILE A 170 22.19 -7.38 -31.96
N GLY A 171 21.97 -8.57 -31.35
CA GLY A 171 22.63 -9.79 -31.79
C GLY A 171 22.32 -10.19 -33.23
N ALA A 172 21.11 -9.86 -33.73
CA ALA A 172 20.75 -10.08 -35.13
C ALA A 172 21.53 -9.11 -36.08
N LEU A 173 21.61 -7.85 -35.69
CA LEU A 173 22.38 -6.85 -36.44
C LEU A 173 23.89 -7.18 -36.51
N CYS A 174 24.43 -7.80 -35.45
CA CYS A 174 25.81 -8.29 -35.40
C CYS A 174 25.99 -9.65 -36.14
N GLY A 175 24.97 -10.19 -36.81
CA GLY A 175 25.05 -11.46 -37.53
C GLY A 175 25.13 -12.71 -36.66
N ALA A 176 24.87 -12.62 -35.35
CA ALA A 176 24.92 -13.76 -34.46
C ALA A 176 23.81 -14.80 -34.76
N GLY A 177 24.18 -16.08 -34.73
CA GLY A 177 23.22 -17.17 -34.95
C GLY A 177 22.12 -17.21 -33.88
N ARG A 178 20.95 -17.76 -34.23
CA ARG A 178 19.77 -17.80 -33.33
C ARG A 178 20.08 -18.35 -31.93
N ARG A 179 20.85 -19.42 -31.82
CA ARG A 179 21.21 -20.04 -30.53
C ARG A 179 22.06 -19.11 -29.68
N VAL A 180 23.05 -18.42 -30.28
CA VAL A 180 23.92 -17.47 -29.59
C VAL A 180 23.11 -16.30 -29.08
N ARG A 181 22.21 -15.74 -29.88
CA ARG A 181 21.31 -14.67 -29.47
C ARG A 181 20.45 -15.04 -28.28
N LEU A 182 19.88 -16.25 -28.26
CA LEU A 182 19.08 -16.74 -27.13
C LEU A 182 19.89 -16.89 -25.84
N VAL A 183 21.13 -17.42 -25.93
CA VAL A 183 22.03 -17.54 -24.78
C VAL A 183 22.37 -16.14 -24.23
N ILE A 184 22.77 -15.21 -25.10
CA ILE A 184 23.07 -13.83 -24.67
C ILE A 184 21.83 -13.17 -24.05
N ALA A 185 20.64 -13.38 -24.60
CA ALA A 185 19.41 -12.84 -24.06
C ALA A 185 19.07 -13.41 -22.65
N VAL A 186 19.34 -14.70 -22.41
CA VAL A 186 19.18 -15.29 -21.06
C VAL A 186 20.22 -14.69 -20.10
N CYS A 187 21.48 -14.57 -20.50
CA CYS A 187 22.51 -13.93 -19.66
C CYS A 187 22.15 -12.47 -19.32
N ALA A 188 21.69 -11.71 -20.31
CA ALA A 188 21.24 -10.32 -20.10
C ALA A 188 20.02 -10.25 -19.19
N LEU A 189 19.08 -11.19 -19.32
CA LEU A 189 17.93 -11.28 -18.42
C LEU A 189 18.35 -11.56 -16.98
N VAL A 190 19.26 -12.50 -16.76
CA VAL A 190 19.79 -12.80 -15.41
C VAL A 190 20.49 -11.57 -14.82
N ALA A 191 21.36 -10.92 -15.61
CA ALA A 191 22.05 -9.69 -15.17
C ALA A 191 21.04 -8.57 -14.84
N PHE A 192 19.99 -8.43 -15.63
CA PHE A 192 18.92 -7.45 -15.38
C PHE A 192 18.14 -7.76 -14.11
N VAL A 193 17.79 -9.03 -13.86
CA VAL A 193 17.08 -9.44 -12.60
C VAL A 193 17.97 -9.18 -11.38
N ILE A 194 19.28 -9.38 -11.48
CA ILE A 194 20.24 -9.05 -10.42
C ILE A 194 20.32 -7.53 -10.18
N LEU A 195 20.31 -6.74 -11.25
CA LEU A 195 20.36 -5.27 -11.16
C LEU A 195 19.09 -4.69 -10.53
N VAL A 196 17.94 -5.28 -10.85
CA VAL A 196 16.64 -4.91 -10.32
C VAL A 196 16.41 -5.68 -9.01
N THR A 197 15.84 -5.03 -7.99
CA THR A 197 15.47 -5.73 -6.75
C THR A 197 14.50 -6.89 -7.07
N PRO A 198 14.74 -8.12 -6.59
CA PRO A 198 13.94 -9.29 -6.95
C PRO A 198 12.54 -9.25 -6.31
N GLN A 199 11.62 -8.55 -6.96
CA GLN A 199 10.20 -8.55 -6.61
C GLN A 199 9.46 -9.74 -7.25
N PRO A 200 8.37 -10.26 -6.66
CA PRO A 200 7.60 -11.38 -7.21
C PRO A 200 7.14 -11.16 -8.66
N SER A 201 6.80 -9.92 -9.03
CA SER A 201 6.41 -9.52 -10.39
C SER A 201 7.55 -9.67 -11.41
N VAL A 202 8.76 -9.31 -11.02
CA VAL A 202 9.98 -9.41 -11.85
C VAL A 202 10.36 -10.88 -12.05
N LEU A 203 10.38 -11.67 -10.97
CA LEU A 203 10.69 -13.08 -11.01
C LEU A 203 9.71 -13.86 -11.90
N ARG A 204 8.39 -13.57 -11.77
CA ARG A 204 7.37 -14.19 -12.63
C ARG A 204 7.63 -13.87 -14.10
N ALA A 205 7.87 -12.60 -14.43
CA ALA A 205 8.13 -12.20 -15.81
C ALA A 205 9.44 -12.80 -16.35
N ALA A 206 10.47 -12.93 -15.51
CA ALA A 206 11.72 -13.61 -15.87
C ALA A 206 11.50 -15.10 -16.15
N VAL A 207 10.79 -15.82 -15.28
CA VAL A 207 10.43 -17.23 -15.49
C VAL A 207 9.65 -17.40 -16.80
N MET A 208 8.63 -16.55 -17.04
CA MET A 208 7.88 -16.58 -18.30
C MET A 208 8.79 -16.34 -19.51
N ALA A 209 9.68 -15.36 -19.45
CA ALA A 209 10.61 -15.04 -20.53
C ALA A 209 11.56 -16.21 -20.83
N VAL A 210 12.11 -16.85 -19.78
CA VAL A 210 12.96 -18.04 -19.93
C VAL A 210 12.20 -19.20 -20.60
N VAL A 211 10.97 -19.47 -20.16
CA VAL A 211 10.17 -20.55 -20.75
C VAL A 211 9.80 -20.25 -22.22
N VAL A 212 9.50 -18.96 -22.53
CA VAL A 212 9.33 -18.52 -23.94
C VAL A 212 10.60 -18.75 -24.74
N MET A 213 11.76 -18.38 -24.21
CA MET A 213 13.03 -18.55 -24.90
C MET A 213 13.37 -20.03 -25.12
N ILE A 214 13.08 -20.90 -24.16
CA ILE A 214 13.23 -22.37 -24.31
C ILE A 214 12.28 -22.90 -25.38
N ALA A 215 11.00 -22.47 -25.39
CA ALA A 215 10.04 -22.86 -26.42
C ALA A 215 10.49 -22.41 -27.83
N LEU A 216 10.99 -21.16 -27.95
CA LEU A 216 11.55 -20.66 -29.19
C LEU A 216 12.81 -21.44 -29.60
N PHE A 217 13.68 -21.78 -28.65
CA PHE A 217 14.86 -22.61 -28.93
C PHE A 217 14.48 -23.99 -29.51
N SER A 218 13.43 -24.56 -28.94
CA SER A 218 12.90 -25.89 -29.38
C SER A 218 12.04 -25.82 -30.65
N GLY A 219 11.89 -24.64 -31.27
CA GLY A 219 11.10 -24.44 -32.49
C GLY A 219 9.57 -24.53 -32.30
N ARG A 220 9.08 -24.51 -31.07
CA ARG A 220 7.65 -24.58 -30.74
C ARG A 220 7.16 -23.20 -30.26
N PRO A 221 6.29 -22.49 -31.02
CA PRO A 221 5.64 -21.30 -30.50
C PRO A 221 4.65 -21.68 -29.39
N GLY A 222 4.87 -21.21 -28.18
CA GLY A 222 3.95 -21.40 -27.06
C GLY A 222 2.75 -20.46 -27.17
N SER A 223 1.56 -20.89 -26.71
CA SER A 223 0.45 -19.96 -26.46
C SER A 223 0.63 -19.26 -25.10
N GLY A 224 0.19 -18.00 -24.98
CA GLY A 224 0.46 -17.18 -23.82
C GLY A 224 -0.16 -17.72 -22.52
N ILE A 225 -1.41 -18.24 -22.60
CA ILE A 225 -2.17 -18.68 -21.40
C ILE A 225 -1.56 -19.92 -20.72
N PRO A 226 -1.24 -21.02 -21.43
CA PRO A 226 -0.55 -22.16 -20.82
C PRO A 226 0.81 -21.80 -20.25
N LEU A 227 1.51 -20.85 -20.87
CA LEU A 227 2.79 -20.36 -20.40
C LEU A 227 2.66 -19.59 -19.08
N LEU A 228 1.66 -18.72 -18.99
CA LEU A 228 1.32 -18.02 -17.75
C LEU A 228 0.98 -19.02 -16.63
N ALA A 229 0.11 -19.99 -16.92
CA ALA A 229 -0.28 -21.01 -15.97
C ALA A 229 0.92 -21.84 -15.48
N PHE A 230 1.81 -22.24 -16.39
CA PHE A 230 3.01 -22.99 -16.03
C PHE A 230 3.98 -22.17 -15.18
N ALA A 231 4.22 -20.91 -15.53
CA ALA A 231 5.06 -20.02 -14.73
C ALA A 231 4.47 -19.80 -13.33
N THR A 232 3.15 -19.56 -13.24
CA THR A 232 2.44 -19.41 -11.96
C THR A 232 2.59 -20.68 -11.11
N LEU A 233 2.40 -21.86 -11.68
CA LEU A 233 2.57 -23.12 -10.98
C LEU A 233 4.00 -23.30 -10.43
N LEU A 234 5.02 -23.06 -11.27
CA LEU A 234 6.42 -23.16 -10.84
C LEU A 234 6.73 -22.22 -9.68
N MET A 235 6.21 -21.00 -9.72
CA MET A 235 6.44 -20.02 -8.67
C MET A 235 5.73 -20.40 -7.37
N LEU A 236 4.48 -20.85 -7.42
CA LEU A 236 3.75 -21.31 -6.24
C LEU A 236 4.35 -22.62 -5.64
N MET A 237 5.00 -23.44 -6.46
CA MET A 237 5.79 -24.58 -5.97
C MET A 237 7.11 -24.14 -5.33
N TRP A 238 7.70 -23.05 -5.80
CA TRP A 238 8.93 -22.48 -5.23
C TRP A 238 8.66 -21.79 -3.89
N ASN A 239 7.65 -20.94 -3.85
CA ASN A 239 7.22 -20.23 -2.63
C ASN A 239 5.69 -20.13 -2.59
N PRO A 240 5.03 -20.98 -1.78
CA PRO A 240 3.57 -20.98 -1.66
C PRO A 240 2.97 -19.66 -1.12
N TRP A 241 3.73 -18.91 -0.30
CA TRP A 241 3.28 -17.66 0.29
C TRP A 241 2.99 -16.56 -0.74
N TRP A 242 3.55 -16.68 -1.94
CA TRP A 242 3.17 -15.77 -3.04
C TRP A 242 1.70 -15.91 -3.45
N ALA A 243 1.01 -16.97 -3.02
CA ALA A 243 -0.42 -17.13 -3.30
C ALA A 243 -1.28 -16.01 -2.70
N ILE A 244 -0.86 -15.44 -1.58
CA ILE A 244 -1.53 -14.35 -0.87
C ILE A 244 -0.83 -13.00 -1.07
N ASP A 245 0.30 -12.95 -1.77
CA ASP A 245 0.98 -11.70 -2.10
C ASP A 245 0.22 -10.93 -3.18
N TYR A 246 -0.24 -9.74 -2.84
CA TYR A 246 -1.02 -8.90 -3.77
C TYR A 246 -0.24 -8.49 -5.01
N GLY A 247 1.08 -8.27 -4.91
CA GLY A 247 1.92 -7.98 -6.06
C GLY A 247 1.93 -9.13 -7.07
N PHE A 248 1.98 -10.37 -6.58
CA PHE A 248 1.90 -11.58 -7.40
C PHE A 248 0.49 -11.75 -8.01
N ILE A 249 -0.57 -11.62 -7.20
CA ILE A 249 -1.97 -11.74 -7.63
C ILE A 249 -2.28 -10.73 -8.74
N LEU A 250 -1.97 -9.45 -8.53
CA LEU A 250 -2.22 -8.39 -9.50
C LEU A 250 -1.43 -8.62 -10.80
N SER A 251 -0.19 -9.06 -10.69
CA SER A 251 0.66 -9.31 -11.85
C SER A 251 0.17 -10.46 -12.72
N VAL A 252 -0.27 -11.56 -12.11
CA VAL A 252 -0.88 -12.70 -12.84
C VAL A 252 -2.22 -12.30 -13.44
N SER A 253 -3.07 -11.61 -12.68
CA SER A 253 -4.40 -11.14 -13.13
C SER A 253 -4.30 -10.16 -14.29
N ALA A 254 -3.40 -9.17 -14.23
CA ALA A 254 -3.16 -8.24 -15.33
C ALA A 254 -2.72 -8.96 -16.60
N THR A 255 -1.77 -9.90 -16.48
CA THR A 255 -1.28 -10.67 -17.63
C THR A 255 -2.37 -11.58 -18.22
N ALA A 256 -3.18 -12.22 -17.37
CA ALA A 256 -4.33 -13.00 -17.81
C ALA A 256 -5.36 -12.13 -18.56
N GLY A 257 -5.67 -10.94 -18.01
CA GLY A 257 -6.53 -9.95 -18.64
C GLY A 257 -6.04 -9.55 -20.05
N LEU A 258 -4.76 -9.22 -20.16
CA LEU A 258 -4.13 -8.88 -21.43
C LEU A 258 -4.23 -10.04 -22.46
N LEU A 259 -3.92 -11.25 -22.05
CA LEU A 259 -3.93 -12.41 -22.94
C LEU A 259 -5.33 -12.83 -23.37
N LEU A 260 -6.32 -12.72 -22.48
CA LEU A 260 -7.69 -13.16 -22.74
C LEU A 260 -8.53 -12.11 -23.45
N PHE A 261 -8.42 -10.85 -23.06
CA PHE A 261 -9.41 -9.83 -23.39
C PHE A 261 -8.91 -8.70 -24.28
N SER A 262 -7.58 -8.40 -24.34
CA SER A 262 -7.10 -7.26 -25.12
C SER A 262 -7.46 -7.35 -26.61
N GLY A 263 -7.25 -8.50 -27.25
CA GLY A 263 -7.61 -8.72 -28.65
C GLY A 263 -9.11 -8.64 -28.92
N PRO A 264 -9.96 -9.41 -28.21
CA PRO A 264 -11.42 -9.31 -28.33
C PRO A 264 -11.96 -7.90 -28.06
N LEU A 265 -11.44 -7.18 -27.05
CA LEU A 265 -11.84 -5.80 -26.75
C LEU A 265 -11.43 -4.85 -27.87
N ALA A 266 -10.18 -4.94 -28.36
CA ALA A 266 -9.73 -4.11 -29.49
C ALA A 266 -10.61 -4.33 -30.73
N SER A 267 -10.93 -5.59 -31.07
CA SER A 267 -11.82 -5.91 -32.18
C SER A 267 -13.23 -5.38 -31.97
N SER A 268 -13.71 -5.38 -30.74
CA SER A 268 -15.01 -4.83 -30.38
C SER A 268 -15.05 -3.31 -30.47
N LEU A 269 -14.02 -2.63 -29.93
CA LEU A 269 -13.89 -1.17 -29.96
C LEU A 269 -13.63 -0.64 -31.38
N ASN A 270 -13.01 -1.46 -32.24
CA ASN A 270 -12.76 -1.10 -33.65
C ASN A 270 -14.04 -0.84 -34.45
N ARG A 271 -15.22 -1.16 -33.91
CA ARG A 271 -16.53 -0.78 -34.49
C ARG A 271 -16.78 0.73 -34.43
N TRP A 272 -16.12 1.45 -33.51
CA TRP A 272 -16.32 2.89 -33.26
C TRP A 272 -15.04 3.72 -33.37
N LEU A 273 -13.89 3.06 -33.22
CA LEU A 273 -12.59 3.69 -33.15
C LEU A 273 -11.62 3.06 -34.17
N PRO A 274 -10.68 3.80 -34.72
CA PRO A 274 -9.62 3.20 -35.53
C PRO A 274 -8.85 2.15 -34.73
N LEU A 275 -8.38 1.08 -35.38
CA LEU A 275 -7.82 -0.10 -34.76
C LEU A 275 -6.65 0.23 -33.80
N TRP A 276 -5.79 1.19 -34.16
CA TRP A 276 -4.68 1.59 -33.31
C TRP A 276 -5.17 2.17 -31.97
N LEU A 277 -6.20 3.04 -31.98
CA LEU A 277 -6.77 3.63 -30.77
C LEU A 277 -7.55 2.58 -29.97
N ALA A 278 -8.30 1.72 -30.63
CA ALA A 278 -9.01 0.60 -30.02
C ALA A 278 -8.02 -0.32 -29.27
N THR A 279 -6.84 -0.57 -29.84
CA THR A 279 -5.81 -1.40 -29.21
C THR A 279 -5.18 -0.70 -28.01
N VAL A 280 -4.85 0.58 -28.13
CA VAL A 280 -4.25 1.38 -27.04
C VAL A 280 -5.19 1.46 -25.84
N ILE A 281 -6.51 1.53 -26.04
CA ILE A 281 -7.52 1.54 -24.97
C ILE A 281 -7.75 0.12 -24.41
N ALA A 282 -7.83 -0.89 -25.30
CA ALA A 282 -8.14 -2.27 -24.88
C ALA A 282 -7.10 -2.87 -23.93
N ILE A 283 -5.84 -2.50 -24.07
CA ILE A 283 -4.73 -2.99 -23.23
C ILE A 283 -4.94 -2.60 -21.75
N PRO A 284 -4.96 -1.31 -21.37
CA PRO A 284 -5.15 -0.93 -19.97
C PRO A 284 -6.53 -1.31 -19.44
N LEU A 285 -7.58 -1.23 -20.28
CA LEU A 285 -8.93 -1.61 -19.87
C LEU A 285 -9.01 -3.10 -19.48
N SER A 286 -8.38 -3.99 -20.24
CA SER A 286 -8.39 -5.43 -19.94
C SER A 286 -7.63 -5.75 -18.64
N ALA A 287 -6.51 -5.07 -18.41
CA ALA A 287 -5.75 -5.23 -17.18
C ALA A 287 -6.53 -4.68 -15.97
N GLN A 288 -7.09 -3.48 -16.07
CA GLN A 288 -7.85 -2.85 -15.00
C GLN A 288 -9.06 -3.68 -14.59
N LEU A 289 -9.88 -4.15 -15.55
CA LEU A 289 -11.06 -4.97 -15.25
C LEU A 289 -10.71 -6.28 -14.53
N MET A 290 -9.55 -6.87 -14.82
CA MET A 290 -9.10 -8.09 -14.15
C MET A 290 -8.48 -7.84 -12.77
N CYS A 291 -7.82 -6.70 -12.58
CA CYS A 291 -7.17 -6.36 -11.32
C CYS A 291 -8.12 -5.68 -10.32
N GLN A 292 -9.15 -5.01 -10.79
CA GLN A 292 -10.02 -4.17 -9.97
C GLN A 292 -10.60 -4.89 -8.74
N PRO A 293 -11.07 -6.15 -8.81
CA PRO A 293 -11.57 -6.87 -7.63
C PRO A 293 -10.53 -7.01 -6.51
N PHE A 294 -9.27 -7.19 -6.87
CA PHE A 294 -8.18 -7.33 -5.91
C PHE A 294 -7.70 -5.97 -5.40
N ILE A 295 -7.72 -4.94 -6.25
CA ILE A 295 -7.37 -3.57 -5.86
C ILE A 295 -8.35 -3.04 -4.80
N ILE A 296 -9.65 -3.36 -4.91
CA ILE A 296 -10.67 -2.98 -3.92
C ILE A 296 -10.39 -3.55 -2.52
N LEU A 297 -9.75 -4.72 -2.42
CA LEU A 297 -9.35 -5.27 -1.13
C LEU A 297 -8.23 -4.46 -0.46
N LEU A 298 -7.39 -3.79 -1.25
CA LEU A 298 -6.29 -2.95 -0.77
C LEU A 298 -6.73 -1.49 -0.56
N ASN A 299 -7.54 -0.99 -1.48
CA ASN A 299 -8.04 0.37 -1.46
C ASN A 299 -9.46 0.38 -2.05
N PRO A 300 -10.51 0.64 -1.24
CA PRO A 300 -11.90 0.60 -1.69
C PRO A 300 -12.28 1.85 -2.51
N GLN A 301 -11.51 2.14 -3.53
CA GLN A 301 -11.70 3.27 -4.44
C GLN A 301 -11.53 2.85 -5.89
N LEU A 302 -12.33 3.42 -6.78
CA LEU A 302 -12.26 3.20 -8.22
C LEU A 302 -11.56 4.38 -8.91
N PRO A 303 -10.41 4.15 -9.58
CA PRO A 303 -9.72 5.21 -10.32
C PRO A 303 -10.49 5.59 -11.59
N THR A 304 -11.21 6.71 -11.56
CA THR A 304 -12.07 7.18 -12.65
C THR A 304 -11.28 7.42 -13.94
N TYR A 305 -10.10 8.02 -13.81
CA TYR A 305 -9.25 8.37 -14.95
C TYR A 305 -8.15 7.33 -15.22
N GLY A 306 -8.16 6.16 -14.58
CA GLY A 306 -7.11 5.15 -14.67
C GLY A 306 -6.82 4.69 -16.11
N VAL A 307 -7.85 4.36 -16.91
CA VAL A 307 -7.66 3.98 -18.32
C VAL A 307 -7.10 5.14 -19.12
N LEU A 308 -7.63 6.36 -18.93
CA LEU A 308 -7.18 7.56 -19.64
C LEU A 308 -5.72 7.88 -19.32
N ALA A 309 -5.36 7.87 -18.03
CA ALA A 309 -4.00 8.09 -17.58
C ALA A 309 -3.02 7.11 -18.22
N ASN A 310 -3.41 5.84 -18.28
CA ASN A 310 -2.60 4.79 -18.91
C ASN A 310 -2.46 5.01 -20.43
N VAL A 311 -3.51 5.40 -21.12
CA VAL A 311 -3.47 5.71 -22.56
C VAL A 311 -2.48 6.85 -22.85
N ILE A 312 -2.42 7.87 -21.99
CA ILE A 312 -1.56 9.05 -22.14
C ILE A 312 -0.11 8.74 -21.71
N ALA A 313 0.08 8.04 -20.61
CA ALA A 313 1.39 7.78 -20.00
C ALA A 313 2.12 6.57 -20.60
N ALA A 314 1.39 5.50 -20.98
CA ALA A 314 1.99 4.23 -21.44
C ALA A 314 2.95 4.35 -22.63
N PRO A 315 2.75 5.22 -23.64
CA PRO A 315 3.71 5.37 -24.75
C PRO A 315 5.06 5.92 -24.31
N ALA A 316 5.13 6.71 -23.23
CA ALA A 316 6.35 7.30 -22.71
C ALA A 316 7.21 6.30 -21.90
N ALA A 317 6.57 5.32 -21.24
CA ALA A 317 7.25 4.39 -20.36
C ALA A 317 8.35 3.55 -21.05
N PRO A 318 8.14 2.90 -22.20
CA PRO A 318 9.19 2.15 -22.89
C PRO A 318 10.40 3.02 -23.27
N ILE A 319 10.16 4.26 -23.69
CA ILE A 319 11.21 5.21 -24.08
C ILE A 319 12.05 5.57 -22.85
N ALA A 320 11.41 5.95 -21.75
CA ALA A 320 12.09 6.26 -20.49
C ALA A 320 12.88 5.04 -19.98
N THR A 321 12.28 3.84 -20.00
CA THR A 321 12.93 2.61 -19.53
C THR A 321 14.19 2.27 -20.36
N ILE A 322 14.10 2.27 -21.70
CA ILE A 322 15.23 1.91 -22.57
C ILE A 322 16.39 2.90 -22.40
N ILE A 323 16.08 4.20 -22.47
CA ILE A 323 17.10 5.25 -22.40
C ILE A 323 17.64 5.35 -20.97
N GLY A 324 16.77 5.25 -19.96
CA GLY A 324 17.16 5.25 -18.55
C GLY A 324 18.06 4.06 -18.18
N LEU A 325 17.73 2.85 -18.67
CA LEU A 325 18.57 1.67 -18.48
C LEU A 325 19.92 1.79 -19.20
N ALA A 326 19.93 2.33 -20.42
CA ALA A 326 21.20 2.61 -21.12
C ALA A 326 22.04 3.64 -20.33
N GLY A 327 21.42 4.70 -19.81
CA GLY A 327 22.07 5.65 -18.91
C GLY A 327 22.61 4.96 -17.67
N CYS A 328 21.81 4.13 -16.98
CA CYS A 328 22.22 3.36 -15.82
C CYS A 328 23.48 2.52 -16.10
N LEU A 329 23.49 1.74 -17.16
CA LEU A 329 24.61 0.87 -17.51
C LEU A 329 25.89 1.64 -17.81
N LEU A 330 25.79 2.91 -18.26
CA LEU A 330 26.93 3.75 -18.60
C LEU A 330 27.38 4.68 -17.47
N THR A 331 26.56 4.86 -16.44
CA THR A 331 26.82 5.83 -15.37
C THR A 331 28.17 5.59 -14.70
N TRP A 332 28.54 4.36 -14.46
CA TRP A 332 29.79 4.00 -13.82
C TRP A 332 31.01 4.07 -14.77
N TRP A 333 30.84 3.70 -16.05
CA TRP A 333 31.92 3.56 -17.00
C TRP A 333 32.21 4.84 -17.77
N ILE A 334 31.16 5.55 -18.21
CA ILE A 334 31.26 6.71 -19.12
C ILE A 334 30.23 7.76 -18.68
N PRO A 335 30.43 8.44 -17.52
CA PRO A 335 29.45 9.42 -17.01
C PRO A 335 29.13 10.55 -18.00
N GLY A 336 30.12 10.96 -18.84
CA GLY A 336 29.91 11.98 -19.86
C GLY A 336 28.91 11.61 -20.96
N VAL A 337 28.64 10.31 -21.17
CA VAL A 337 27.62 9.82 -22.10
C VAL A 337 26.32 9.46 -21.34
N ALA A 338 26.48 8.95 -20.12
CA ALA A 338 25.32 8.58 -19.29
C ALA A 338 24.42 9.77 -18.96
N PHE A 339 24.99 10.89 -18.56
CA PHE A 339 24.24 12.08 -18.15
C PHE A 339 23.36 12.67 -19.27
N PRO A 340 23.78 12.86 -20.52
CA PRO A 340 22.90 13.21 -21.64
C PRO A 340 21.76 12.20 -21.88
N LEU A 341 22.03 10.89 -21.71
CA LEU A 341 20.99 9.86 -21.82
C LEU A 341 19.94 9.99 -20.69
N LEU A 342 20.37 10.28 -19.47
CA LEU A 342 19.45 10.53 -18.37
C LEU A 342 18.57 11.76 -18.63
N TRP A 343 19.13 12.85 -19.15
CA TRP A 343 18.35 14.01 -19.58
C TRP A 343 17.37 13.70 -20.71
N LEU A 344 17.74 12.84 -21.64
CA LEU A 344 16.82 12.39 -22.68
C LEU A 344 15.70 11.49 -22.12
N SER A 345 16.01 10.66 -21.11
CA SER A 345 15.03 9.85 -20.39
C SER A 345 14.13 10.69 -19.48
N TRP A 346 14.62 11.84 -19.01
CA TRP A 346 13.88 12.73 -18.13
C TRP A 346 12.58 13.23 -18.77
N LEU A 347 12.58 13.60 -20.04
CA LEU A 347 11.39 14.14 -20.72
C LEU A 347 10.19 13.18 -20.71
N PRO A 348 10.29 11.91 -21.14
CA PRO A 348 9.18 10.97 -21.04
C PRO A 348 8.84 10.59 -19.60
N ALA A 349 9.80 10.58 -18.67
CA ALA A 349 9.53 10.34 -17.26
C ALA A 349 8.73 11.51 -16.63
N GLU A 350 9.12 12.76 -16.95
CA GLU A 350 8.37 13.96 -16.54
C GLU A 350 6.94 13.95 -17.09
N TRP A 351 6.77 13.55 -18.35
CA TRP A 351 5.44 13.39 -18.95
C TRP A 351 4.54 12.44 -18.15
N ILE A 352 5.08 11.31 -17.67
CA ILE A 352 4.34 10.36 -16.83
C ILE A 352 3.97 11.02 -15.50
N GLY A 353 4.92 11.69 -14.83
CA GLY A 353 4.68 12.36 -13.55
C GLY A 353 3.64 13.48 -13.65
N GLN A 354 3.74 14.32 -14.69
CA GLN A 354 2.75 15.37 -14.96
C GLN A 354 1.38 14.79 -15.27
N THR A 355 1.29 13.72 -16.05
CA THR A 355 0.02 13.03 -16.33
C THR A 355 -0.64 12.56 -15.04
N ALA A 356 0.13 11.95 -14.13
CA ALA A 356 -0.37 11.50 -12.84
C ALA A 356 -0.90 12.67 -12.00
N THR A 357 -0.08 13.72 -11.84
CA THR A 357 -0.40 14.87 -10.99
C THR A 357 -1.58 15.69 -11.52
N VAL A 358 -1.68 15.88 -12.84
CA VAL A 358 -2.78 16.64 -13.44
C VAL A 358 -4.10 15.88 -13.32
N LEU A 359 -4.11 14.59 -13.67
CA LEU A 359 -5.36 13.81 -13.65
C LEU A 359 -5.82 13.45 -12.23
N SER A 360 -4.90 13.35 -11.26
CA SER A 360 -5.27 13.14 -9.86
C SER A 360 -6.01 14.33 -9.24
N ARG A 361 -5.78 15.56 -9.76
CA ARG A 361 -6.47 16.78 -9.31
C ARG A 361 -7.84 17.00 -9.95
N PHE A 362 -8.22 16.19 -10.92
CA PHE A 362 -9.54 16.33 -11.55
C PHE A 362 -10.64 15.92 -10.57
N PRO A 363 -11.85 16.54 -10.66
CA PRO A 363 -12.97 16.16 -9.83
C PRO A 363 -13.26 14.67 -9.91
N GLU A 364 -13.65 14.07 -8.80
CA GLU A 364 -14.01 12.64 -8.73
C GLU A 364 -12.92 11.71 -9.32
N SER A 365 -11.65 12.05 -9.10
CA SER A 365 -10.52 11.22 -9.59
C SER A 365 -10.54 9.80 -9.03
N GLN A 366 -11.14 9.63 -7.85
CA GLN A 366 -11.43 8.35 -7.21
C GLN A 366 -12.89 8.33 -6.76
N LEU A 367 -13.60 7.26 -7.09
CA LEU A 367 -14.95 7.03 -6.60
C LEU A 367 -14.92 6.04 -5.44
N PRO A 368 -15.53 6.35 -4.29
CA PRO A 368 -15.60 5.43 -3.17
C PRO A 368 -16.34 4.15 -3.58
N TRP A 369 -15.89 3.02 -3.07
CA TRP A 369 -16.47 1.71 -3.29
C TRP A 369 -16.68 0.99 -1.97
N ILE A 370 -17.50 -0.05 -1.96
CA ILE A 370 -17.69 -0.90 -0.77
C ILE A 370 -16.36 -1.58 -0.42
N SER A 371 -15.95 -1.51 0.84
CA SER A 371 -14.76 -2.17 1.35
C SER A 371 -14.92 -3.69 1.50
N GLY A 372 -13.80 -4.38 1.67
CA GLY A 372 -13.75 -5.79 2.02
C GLY A 372 -14.23 -6.76 0.93
N PRO A 373 -14.48 -8.03 1.28
CA PRO A 373 -14.81 -9.10 0.33
C PRO A 373 -16.08 -8.83 -0.49
N VAL A 374 -17.08 -8.17 0.09
CA VAL A 374 -18.33 -7.81 -0.62
C VAL A 374 -18.02 -6.80 -1.73
N GLY A 375 -17.18 -5.81 -1.45
CA GLY A 375 -16.73 -4.84 -2.45
C GLY A 375 -15.95 -5.50 -3.59
N ALA A 376 -15.09 -6.45 -3.29
CA ALA A 376 -14.35 -7.21 -4.29
C ALA A 376 -15.27 -8.05 -5.19
N ILE A 377 -16.25 -8.74 -4.60
CA ILE A 377 -17.23 -9.54 -5.35
C ILE A 377 -18.08 -8.65 -6.26
N THR A 378 -18.57 -7.51 -5.77
CA THR A 378 -19.36 -6.57 -6.55
C THR A 378 -18.53 -5.93 -7.68
N ALA A 379 -17.25 -5.60 -7.44
CA ALA A 379 -16.32 -5.13 -8.47
C ALA A 379 -16.06 -6.19 -9.54
N ALA A 380 -15.88 -7.46 -9.15
CA ALA A 380 -15.75 -8.58 -10.08
C ALA A 380 -17.00 -8.74 -10.95
N PHE A 381 -18.19 -8.68 -10.34
CA PHE A 381 -19.46 -8.75 -11.06
C PHE A 381 -19.57 -7.61 -12.09
N VAL A 382 -19.31 -6.37 -11.68
CA VAL A 382 -19.35 -5.20 -12.57
C VAL A 382 -18.34 -5.35 -13.71
N SER A 383 -17.11 -5.80 -13.42
CA SER A 383 -16.07 -6.05 -14.43
C SER A 383 -16.52 -7.08 -15.47
N VAL A 384 -17.12 -8.20 -15.03
CA VAL A 384 -17.67 -9.23 -15.92
C VAL A 384 -18.80 -8.68 -16.77
N VAL A 385 -19.71 -7.92 -16.20
CA VAL A 385 -20.83 -7.33 -16.95
C VAL A 385 -20.33 -6.33 -17.99
N ILE A 386 -19.34 -5.48 -17.65
CA ILE A 386 -18.70 -4.55 -18.61
C ILE A 386 -18.05 -5.34 -19.75
N LEU A 387 -17.30 -6.40 -19.46
CA LEU A 387 -16.68 -7.26 -20.46
C LEU A 387 -17.73 -7.87 -21.39
N LEU A 388 -18.78 -8.46 -20.84
CA LEU A 388 -19.87 -9.05 -21.63
C LEU A 388 -20.60 -7.99 -22.48
N MET A 389 -20.81 -6.81 -21.94
CA MET A 389 -21.42 -5.68 -22.67
C MET A 389 -20.55 -5.25 -23.86
N LEU A 390 -19.25 -5.07 -23.63
CA LEU A 390 -18.32 -4.66 -24.68
C LEU A 390 -18.13 -5.73 -25.76
N LEU A 391 -18.09 -7.00 -25.38
CA LEU A 391 -17.86 -8.13 -26.30
C LEU A 391 -19.13 -8.57 -27.06
N SER A 392 -20.33 -8.23 -26.55
CA SER A 392 -21.59 -8.66 -27.17
C SER A 392 -21.86 -7.93 -28.48
N SER A 393 -22.15 -8.70 -29.54
CA SER A 393 -22.62 -8.18 -30.81
C SER A 393 -24.14 -7.89 -30.86
N LYS A 394 -24.90 -8.51 -29.92
CA LYS A 394 -26.36 -8.38 -29.87
C LYS A 394 -26.78 -7.11 -29.14
N LYS A 395 -27.40 -6.15 -29.84
CA LYS A 395 -27.83 -4.85 -29.28
C LYS A 395 -28.74 -5.01 -28.04
N ARG A 396 -29.66 -5.98 -28.02
CA ARG A 396 -30.54 -6.23 -26.84
C ARG A 396 -29.71 -6.62 -25.63
N VAL A 397 -28.80 -7.60 -25.75
CA VAL A 397 -27.95 -8.06 -24.67
C VAL A 397 -27.10 -6.91 -24.12
N ARG A 398 -26.48 -6.15 -25.03
CA ARG A 398 -25.66 -4.99 -24.65
C ARG A 398 -26.47 -3.93 -23.89
N ASN A 399 -27.67 -3.61 -24.35
CA ASN A 399 -28.54 -2.63 -23.69
C ASN A 399 -28.99 -3.15 -22.30
N THR A 400 -29.39 -4.44 -22.18
CA THR A 400 -29.77 -5.03 -20.90
C THR A 400 -28.61 -5.01 -19.91
N LEU A 401 -27.40 -5.41 -20.34
CA LEU A 401 -26.20 -5.37 -19.50
C LEU A 401 -25.81 -3.93 -19.12
N ALA A 402 -25.93 -2.97 -20.04
CA ALA A 402 -25.69 -1.56 -19.74
C ALA A 402 -26.66 -1.03 -18.66
N VAL A 403 -27.95 -1.35 -18.79
CA VAL A 403 -28.94 -1.02 -17.75
C VAL A 403 -28.60 -1.69 -16.42
N SER A 404 -28.16 -2.96 -16.44
CA SER A 404 -27.74 -3.67 -15.22
C SER A 404 -26.56 -2.98 -14.53
N VAL A 405 -25.53 -2.55 -15.27
CA VAL A 405 -24.40 -1.79 -14.72
C VAL A 405 -24.88 -0.49 -14.09
N VAL A 406 -25.69 0.29 -14.85
CA VAL A 406 -26.21 1.57 -14.35
C VAL A 406 -27.01 1.38 -13.09
N VAL A 407 -27.93 0.40 -13.06
CA VAL A 407 -28.74 0.09 -11.86
C VAL A 407 -27.84 -0.32 -10.70
N THR A 408 -26.85 -1.20 -10.94
CA THR A 408 -25.91 -1.63 -9.88
C THR A 408 -25.13 -0.44 -9.34
N VAL A 409 -24.56 0.40 -10.20
CA VAL A 409 -23.80 1.60 -9.77
C VAL A 409 -24.70 2.55 -8.99
N ILE A 410 -25.90 2.84 -9.48
CA ILE A 410 -26.87 3.71 -8.76
C ILE A 410 -27.21 3.11 -7.40
N THR A 411 -27.50 1.81 -7.33
CA THR A 411 -27.83 1.15 -6.06
C THR A 411 -26.65 1.24 -5.08
N LEU A 412 -25.43 0.95 -5.55
CA LEU A 412 -24.22 1.04 -4.73
C LEU A 412 -23.96 2.47 -4.25
N THR A 413 -24.13 3.46 -5.15
CA THR A 413 -23.98 4.88 -4.77
C THR A 413 -25.03 5.27 -3.72
N ILE A 414 -26.29 4.90 -3.92
CA ILE A 414 -27.35 5.18 -2.94
C ILE A 414 -27.04 4.51 -1.60
N THR A 415 -26.66 3.24 -1.61
CA THR A 415 -26.31 2.53 -0.36
C THR A 415 -25.10 3.17 0.32
N SER A 416 -24.08 3.55 -0.40
CA SER A 416 -22.90 4.23 0.14
C SER A 416 -23.25 5.59 0.76
N VAL A 417 -24.03 6.41 0.02
CA VAL A 417 -24.51 7.72 0.53
C VAL A 417 -25.41 7.52 1.77
N MET A 418 -26.33 6.55 1.72
CA MET A 418 -27.22 6.27 2.86
C MET A 418 -26.45 5.75 4.08
N SER A 419 -25.40 4.95 3.87
CA SER A 419 -24.51 4.50 4.95
C SER A 419 -23.75 5.69 5.54
N GLY A 420 -23.20 6.56 4.72
CA GLY A 420 -22.52 7.78 5.18
C GLY A 420 -23.46 8.70 5.97
N LEU A 421 -24.69 8.93 5.49
CA LEU A 421 -25.68 9.73 6.20
C LEU A 421 -26.10 9.10 7.54
N ARG A 422 -26.26 7.78 7.59
CA ARG A 422 -26.55 7.06 8.84
C ARG A 422 -25.38 7.15 9.81
N PHE A 423 -24.16 7.00 9.32
CA PHE A 423 -22.95 7.12 10.12
C PHE A 423 -22.85 8.53 10.72
N THR A 424 -22.95 9.59 9.92
CA THR A 424 -22.93 10.98 10.40
C THR A 424 -24.04 11.25 11.42
N ALA A 425 -25.23 10.65 11.22
CA ALA A 425 -26.34 10.76 12.16
C ALA A 425 -26.15 9.95 13.45
N SER A 426 -25.26 8.97 13.48
CA SER A 426 -24.92 8.17 14.67
C SER A 426 -23.87 8.83 15.56
N ILE A 427 -23.15 9.82 15.06
CA ILE A 427 -22.13 10.57 15.82
C ILE A 427 -22.84 11.33 16.96
N PRO A 428 -22.46 11.10 18.23
CA PRO A 428 -23.00 11.87 19.35
C PRO A 428 -22.72 13.36 19.14
N PRO A 429 -23.72 14.24 19.31
CA PRO A 429 -23.51 15.68 19.06
C PRO A 429 -22.68 16.36 20.15
N ASP A 430 -22.52 15.74 21.31
CA ASP A 430 -21.90 16.28 22.52
C ASP A 430 -20.54 15.65 22.86
N TRP A 431 -19.82 15.12 21.85
CA TRP A 431 -18.49 14.59 22.06
C TRP A 431 -17.49 15.69 22.43
N SER A 432 -16.53 15.37 23.31
CA SER A 432 -15.47 16.28 23.77
C SER A 432 -14.07 15.87 23.26
N ILE A 433 -13.83 14.56 23.07
CA ILE A 433 -12.57 14.02 22.54
C ILE A 433 -12.90 13.07 21.41
N ALA A 434 -12.21 13.21 20.28
CA ALA A 434 -12.26 12.28 19.18
C ALA A 434 -10.84 11.76 18.89
N ALA A 435 -10.66 10.46 18.82
CA ALA A 435 -9.44 9.85 18.29
C ALA A 435 -9.73 9.38 16.87
N CYS A 436 -9.13 10.05 15.90
CA CYS A 436 -9.26 9.73 14.50
C CYS A 436 -8.45 8.48 14.15
N ASP A 437 -8.99 7.58 13.33
CA ASP A 437 -8.18 6.54 12.72
C ASP A 437 -7.30 7.16 11.61
N VAL A 438 -6.11 7.59 12.01
CA VAL A 438 -5.09 8.14 11.10
C VAL A 438 -4.08 7.07 10.63
N GLY A 439 -4.36 5.80 10.91
CA GLY A 439 -3.41 4.70 10.77
C GLY A 439 -2.40 4.73 11.91
N GLN A 440 -1.15 4.31 11.62
CA GLN A 440 -0.08 4.43 12.62
C GLN A 440 0.27 5.90 12.81
N GLY A 441 0.13 6.39 14.06
CA GLY A 441 0.36 7.79 14.41
C GLY A 441 -0.75 8.38 15.27
N ASP A 442 -0.66 9.64 15.61
CA ASP A 442 -1.63 10.37 16.41
C ASP A 442 -2.43 11.38 15.57
N GLY A 443 -3.73 11.41 15.83
CA GLY A 443 -4.64 12.40 15.30
C GLY A 443 -5.85 12.54 16.23
N LEU A 444 -5.74 13.44 17.20
CA LEU A 444 -6.79 13.62 18.22
C LEU A 444 -7.44 14.99 18.05
N VAL A 445 -8.75 15.03 18.12
CA VAL A 445 -9.53 16.24 18.05
C VAL A 445 -10.24 16.46 19.37
N LEU A 446 -10.11 17.68 19.91
CA LEU A 446 -10.67 18.07 21.19
C LEU A 446 -11.68 19.19 20.94
N ARG A 447 -12.84 19.08 21.56
CA ARG A 447 -13.87 20.09 21.45
C ARG A 447 -14.35 20.53 22.83
N SER A 448 -14.39 21.83 23.05
CA SER A 448 -15.03 22.45 24.21
C SER A 448 -15.86 23.62 23.70
N GLU A 449 -17.18 23.53 23.86
CA GLU A 449 -18.15 24.39 23.20
C GLU A 449 -17.99 24.37 21.67
N GLU A 450 -17.74 25.52 21.03
CA GLU A 450 -17.50 25.64 19.57
C GLU A 450 -16.00 25.69 19.23
N ARG A 451 -15.10 25.57 20.23
CA ARG A 451 -13.65 25.64 20.03
C ARG A 451 -13.04 24.26 19.81
N ILE A 452 -12.16 24.20 18.83
CA ILE A 452 -11.52 22.96 18.38
C ILE A 452 -10.02 23.03 18.60
N ALA A 453 -9.47 21.99 19.23
CA ALA A 453 -8.04 21.73 19.20
C ALA A 453 -7.75 20.41 18.48
N VAL A 454 -6.60 20.33 17.82
CA VAL A 454 -6.09 19.10 17.20
C VAL A 454 -4.72 18.81 17.80
N ILE A 455 -4.49 17.56 18.20
CA ILE A 455 -3.17 17.09 18.67
C ILE A 455 -2.67 16.07 17.66
N ASP A 456 -1.56 16.42 17.02
CA ASP A 456 -0.91 15.72 15.93
C ASP A 456 -1.81 15.49 14.71
N VAL A 457 -1.21 15.16 13.59
CA VAL A 457 -1.91 15.15 12.30
C VAL A 457 -1.76 13.82 11.53
N GLY A 458 -1.18 12.81 12.17
CA GLY A 458 -0.96 11.50 11.55
C GLY A 458 0.18 11.51 10.52
N ARG A 459 0.35 10.37 9.87
CA ARG A 459 1.42 10.12 8.90
C ARG A 459 1.16 10.70 7.52
N THR A 460 -0.11 10.79 7.12
CA THR A 460 -0.56 11.30 5.81
C THR A 460 -1.81 12.15 5.98
N PRO A 461 -2.06 13.14 5.08
CA PRO A 461 -3.13 14.11 5.28
C PRO A 461 -4.55 13.55 5.09
N GLU A 462 -4.74 12.49 4.29
CA GLU A 462 -6.07 12.01 3.91
C GLU A 462 -6.90 11.49 5.08
N PRO A 463 -6.38 10.62 5.98
CA PRO A 463 -7.18 10.09 7.09
C PRO A 463 -7.65 11.19 8.04
N LEU A 464 -6.77 12.11 8.42
CA LEU A 464 -7.16 13.23 9.28
C LEU A 464 -8.15 14.16 8.57
N ARG A 465 -7.93 14.49 7.28
CA ARG A 465 -8.88 15.30 6.50
C ARG A 465 -10.27 14.66 6.49
N HIS A 466 -10.34 13.36 6.27
CA HIS A 466 -11.60 12.61 6.29
C HIS A 466 -12.28 12.66 7.67
N CYS A 467 -11.53 12.46 8.74
CA CYS A 467 -12.05 12.56 10.11
C CYS A 467 -12.59 13.96 10.42
N LEU A 468 -11.85 15.02 10.06
CA LEU A 468 -12.30 16.40 10.26
C LEU A 468 -13.58 16.70 9.46
N GLU A 469 -13.69 16.20 8.23
CA GLU A 469 -14.90 16.31 7.41
C GLU A 469 -16.08 15.58 8.02
N GLN A 470 -15.88 14.35 8.52
CA GLN A 470 -16.92 13.57 9.21
C GLN A 470 -17.45 14.28 10.46
N LEU A 471 -16.56 14.95 11.19
CA LEU A 471 -16.89 15.72 12.39
C LEU A 471 -17.39 17.15 12.06
N GLY A 472 -17.40 17.55 10.79
CA GLY A 472 -17.85 18.86 10.35
C GLY A 472 -16.90 20.02 10.72
N ILE A 473 -15.60 19.73 10.91
CA ILE A 473 -14.60 20.69 11.37
C ILE A 473 -13.95 21.39 10.17
N THR A 474 -14.09 22.69 10.12
CA THR A 474 -13.51 23.55 9.06
C THR A 474 -12.46 24.53 9.58
N HIS A 475 -12.39 24.70 10.90
CA HIS A 475 -11.51 25.64 11.59
C HIS A 475 -10.93 25.01 12.85
N ILE A 476 -9.68 25.34 13.19
CA ILE A 476 -8.92 24.81 14.32
C ILE A 476 -8.35 25.99 15.11
N ASP A 477 -8.82 26.15 16.34
CA ASP A 477 -8.36 27.23 17.22
C ASP A 477 -6.95 26.96 17.77
N LEU A 478 -6.64 25.68 18.03
CA LEU A 478 -5.35 25.26 18.57
C LEU A 478 -4.87 23.97 17.89
N LEU A 479 -3.69 24.01 17.31
CA LEU A 479 -2.95 22.81 16.88
C LEU A 479 -1.83 22.55 17.86
N VAL A 480 -1.67 21.30 18.31
CA VAL A 480 -0.51 20.87 19.09
C VAL A 480 0.25 19.85 18.26
N LEU A 481 1.51 20.13 17.90
CA LEU A 481 2.42 19.16 17.32
C LEU A 481 3.38 18.72 18.41
N THR A 482 3.22 17.46 18.85
CA THR A 482 3.94 16.96 20.04
C THR A 482 5.42 16.85 19.80
N HIS A 483 5.83 16.29 18.66
CA HIS A 483 7.19 16.16 18.15
C HIS A 483 7.18 15.99 16.62
N PHE A 484 8.36 15.79 15.99
CA PHE A 484 8.44 15.87 14.53
C PHE A 484 8.59 14.52 13.83
N ASP A 485 8.28 13.40 14.49
CA ASP A 485 8.21 12.13 13.80
C ASP A 485 7.07 12.12 12.78
N LYS A 486 7.30 11.41 11.69
CA LYS A 486 6.44 11.45 10.50
C LYS A 486 4.99 11.06 10.78
N ASP A 487 4.76 10.16 11.71
CA ASP A 487 3.44 9.69 12.13
C ASP A 487 2.70 10.68 13.04
N HIS A 488 3.31 11.83 13.36
CA HIS A 488 2.72 12.94 14.09
C HIS A 488 2.57 14.21 13.25
N VAL A 489 3.48 14.46 12.27
CA VAL A 489 3.46 15.71 11.47
C VAL A 489 3.25 15.48 9.99
N GLY A 490 3.29 14.24 9.48
CA GLY A 490 3.23 13.95 8.05
C GLY A 490 1.91 14.35 7.38
N GLY A 491 0.83 14.43 8.16
CA GLY A 491 -0.50 14.89 7.72
C GLY A 491 -0.72 16.39 7.74
N LEU A 492 0.29 17.24 7.95
CA LEU A 492 0.16 18.69 8.16
C LEU A 492 -0.65 19.40 7.06
N GLU A 493 -0.58 18.92 5.82
CA GLU A 493 -1.34 19.46 4.69
C GLU A 493 -2.87 19.47 4.94
N ALA A 494 -3.39 18.56 5.77
CA ALA A 494 -4.82 18.47 6.07
C ALA A 494 -5.35 19.72 6.83
N VAL A 495 -4.47 20.40 7.56
CA VAL A 495 -4.82 21.50 8.46
C VAL A 495 -4.27 22.86 8.04
N LEU A 496 -3.46 22.95 6.98
CA LEU A 496 -2.94 24.22 6.46
C LEU A 496 -4.07 25.18 6.11
N GLY A 497 -3.92 26.44 6.55
CA GLY A 497 -4.91 27.51 6.33
C GLY A 497 -6.16 27.41 7.19
N LYS A 498 -6.22 26.45 8.16
CA LYS A 498 -7.36 26.28 9.08
C LYS A 498 -7.01 26.59 10.53
N VAL A 499 -5.73 26.79 10.86
CA VAL A 499 -5.18 26.88 12.21
C VAL A 499 -4.89 28.33 12.61
N ASP A 500 -5.38 28.75 13.78
CA ASP A 500 -5.08 30.05 14.35
C ASP A 500 -3.77 30.04 15.15
N VAL A 501 -3.66 29.11 16.09
CA VAL A 501 -2.53 29.02 17.01
C VAL A 501 -1.96 27.58 16.96
N ALA A 502 -0.65 27.47 16.91
CA ALA A 502 0.03 26.19 17.01
C ALA A 502 1.04 26.19 18.15
N VAL A 503 0.92 25.19 19.04
CA VAL A 503 1.90 24.85 20.08
C VAL A 503 2.73 23.68 19.56
N VAL A 504 4.05 23.87 19.43
CA VAL A 504 4.89 22.93 18.72
C VAL A 504 6.08 22.49 19.56
N GLY A 505 6.47 21.24 19.41
CA GLY A 505 7.72 20.69 19.93
C GLY A 505 8.96 21.39 19.33
N LYS A 506 10.14 20.96 19.72
CA LYS A 506 11.40 21.49 19.18
C LYS A 506 11.74 20.80 17.88
N PRO A 507 11.94 21.55 16.78
CA PRO A 507 12.39 20.97 15.52
C PRO A 507 13.84 20.43 15.64
N GLU A 508 14.10 19.28 15.03
CA GLU A 508 15.39 18.60 15.11
C GLU A 508 16.30 18.94 13.92
N ASN A 509 15.71 19.24 12.79
CA ASN A 509 16.41 19.39 11.52
C ASN A 509 15.79 20.48 10.63
N ALA A 510 16.37 20.67 9.45
CA ALA A 510 15.92 21.70 8.50
C ALA A 510 14.55 21.35 7.86
N GLU A 511 14.19 20.07 7.76
CA GLU A 511 12.89 19.63 7.23
C GLU A 511 11.77 20.02 8.19
N ASP A 512 11.93 19.76 9.49
CA ASP A 512 10.99 20.16 10.54
C ASP A 512 10.80 21.67 10.57
N GLN A 513 11.90 22.44 10.45
CA GLN A 513 11.85 23.90 10.36
C GLN A 513 11.11 24.36 9.08
N GLY A 514 11.19 23.58 8.01
CA GLY A 514 10.42 23.79 6.78
C GLY A 514 8.92 23.67 7.02
N LEU A 515 8.49 22.61 7.72
CA LEU A 515 7.08 22.39 8.10
C LEU A 515 6.53 23.54 8.96
N LEU A 516 7.29 23.99 9.95
CA LEU A 516 6.90 25.13 10.78
C LEU A 516 6.78 26.42 9.96
N THR A 517 7.68 26.63 9.01
CA THR A 517 7.64 27.79 8.11
C THR A 517 6.41 27.74 7.21
N GLU A 518 6.02 26.58 6.73
CA GLU A 518 4.82 26.39 5.92
C GLU A 518 3.55 26.64 6.73
N LEU A 519 3.48 26.12 7.95
CA LEU A 519 2.39 26.32 8.88
C LEU A 519 2.21 27.83 9.23
N ALA A 520 3.31 28.52 9.51
CA ALA A 520 3.28 29.96 9.76
C ALA A 520 2.83 30.76 8.52
N ARG A 521 3.28 30.40 7.32
CA ARG A 521 2.85 31.03 6.06
C ARG A 521 1.37 30.81 5.76
N SER A 522 0.81 29.72 6.24
CA SER A 522 -0.62 29.42 6.09
C SER A 522 -1.52 30.23 7.05
N GLY A 523 -0.93 31.00 7.98
CA GLY A 523 -1.64 31.92 8.87
C GLY A 523 -1.55 31.59 10.36
N ALA A 524 -0.96 30.45 10.75
CA ALA A 524 -0.89 30.03 12.15
C ALA A 524 0.15 30.84 12.96
N SER A 525 -0.18 31.19 14.19
CA SER A 525 0.75 31.77 15.19
C SER A 525 1.47 30.62 15.92
N LEU A 526 2.80 30.57 15.83
CA LEU A 526 3.58 29.49 16.42
C LEU A 526 4.05 29.84 17.84
N HIS A 527 3.87 28.91 18.77
CA HIS A 527 4.38 28.97 20.14
C HIS A 527 5.12 27.66 20.45
N ARG A 528 6.27 27.78 21.14
CA ARG A 528 6.97 26.60 21.60
C ARG A 528 6.27 25.99 22.81
N GLY A 529 5.98 24.69 22.75
CA GLY A 529 5.38 23.93 23.83
C GLY A 529 6.42 23.59 24.89
N THR A 530 6.47 24.34 25.97
CA THR A 530 7.34 24.11 27.13
C THR A 530 6.52 24.09 28.40
N GLN A 531 7.03 23.41 29.41
CA GLN A 531 6.39 23.29 30.73
C GLN A 531 5.91 24.65 31.27
N GLY A 532 4.67 24.69 31.75
CA GLY A 532 4.07 25.87 32.33
C GLY A 532 3.31 26.75 31.32
N LEU A 533 3.40 26.51 30.00
CA LEU A 533 2.55 27.17 29.02
C LEU A 533 1.09 26.75 29.24
N THR A 534 0.19 27.72 29.32
CA THR A 534 -1.24 27.51 29.59
C THR A 534 -2.12 28.29 28.62
N GLY A 535 -3.35 27.86 28.46
CA GLY A 535 -4.36 28.56 27.70
C GLY A 535 -5.75 27.97 27.91
N ALA A 536 -6.72 28.50 27.18
CA ALA A 536 -8.11 28.05 27.23
C ALA A 536 -8.59 27.57 25.87
N LEU A 537 -9.50 26.57 25.90
CA LEU A 537 -10.25 26.10 24.76
C LEU A 537 -11.74 26.08 25.16
N GLY A 538 -12.50 27.12 24.81
CA GLY A 538 -13.84 27.28 25.34
C GLY A 538 -13.83 27.36 26.88
N GLU A 539 -14.61 26.50 27.54
CA GLU A 539 -14.60 26.36 29.01
C GLU A 539 -13.46 25.49 29.53
N ALA A 540 -12.82 24.69 28.67
CA ALA A 540 -11.69 23.85 29.07
C ALA A 540 -10.39 24.66 29.17
N GLN A 541 -9.54 24.28 30.11
CA GLN A 541 -8.22 24.85 30.28
C GLN A 541 -7.16 23.82 29.95
N TRP A 542 -6.12 24.23 29.22
CA TRP A 542 -5.00 23.35 28.89
C TRP A 542 -3.69 23.88 29.49
N GLN A 543 -2.83 22.97 29.83
CA GLN A 543 -1.50 23.20 30.35
C GLN A 543 -0.49 22.22 29.74
N VAL A 544 0.65 22.73 29.29
CA VAL A 544 1.82 21.93 28.93
C VAL A 544 2.56 21.53 30.19
N LEU A 545 2.71 20.21 30.38
CA LEU A 545 3.40 19.61 31.52
C LEU A 545 4.86 19.24 31.20
N TRP A 546 5.19 19.05 29.93
CA TRP A 546 6.48 18.63 29.42
C TRP A 546 6.65 19.09 27.96
N PRO A 547 7.86 19.35 27.43
CA PRO A 547 9.18 19.27 28.06
C PRO A 547 9.52 20.42 29.02
N ASP A 548 10.41 20.14 29.97
CA ASP A 548 11.00 21.13 30.88
C ASP A 548 12.33 21.66 30.31
N GLU A 549 12.50 22.96 30.27
CA GLU A 549 13.72 23.62 29.80
C GLU A 549 14.97 23.26 30.59
N HIS A 550 14.83 22.74 31.83
CA HIS A 550 15.92 22.30 32.67
C HIS A 550 16.44 20.88 32.35
N HIS A 551 15.79 20.19 31.41
CA HIS A 551 16.15 18.87 30.89
C HIS A 551 16.52 18.90 29.40
N PRO A 552 17.59 19.60 28.99
CA PRO A 552 17.87 19.88 27.59
C PRO A 552 18.20 18.62 26.72
N LEU A 553 18.52 17.49 27.37
CA LEU A 553 18.73 16.22 26.68
C LEU A 553 17.42 15.49 26.34
N MET A 554 16.29 15.97 26.85
CA MET A 554 14.96 15.40 26.68
C MET A 554 13.98 16.42 26.08
N ASP A 555 14.45 17.39 25.31
CA ASP A 555 13.60 18.46 24.74
C ASP A 555 13.32 18.29 23.24
N MET A 556 13.74 17.16 22.64
CA MET A 556 13.56 16.85 21.22
C MET A 556 13.12 15.38 21.02
N GLY A 557 12.50 15.09 19.89
CA GLY A 557 11.99 13.76 19.54
C GLY A 557 10.96 13.22 20.53
N ASN A 558 10.85 11.90 20.61
CA ASN A 558 9.93 11.24 21.54
C ASN A 558 10.13 11.67 23.01
N PRO A 559 11.37 11.78 23.54
CA PRO A 559 11.57 12.28 24.92
C PRO A 559 11.10 13.70 25.13
N GLY A 560 11.07 14.53 24.09
CA GLY A 560 10.62 15.92 24.10
C GLY A 560 9.18 16.13 23.66
N SER A 561 8.36 15.08 23.54
CA SER A 561 6.95 15.18 23.15
C SER A 561 6.18 16.15 24.06
N VAL A 562 5.51 17.15 23.45
CA VAL A 562 4.67 18.09 24.20
C VAL A 562 3.54 17.33 24.87
N THR A 563 3.60 17.26 26.19
CA THR A 563 2.56 16.60 26.99
C THR A 563 1.55 17.61 27.49
N LEU A 564 0.29 17.39 27.17
CA LEU A 564 -0.80 18.31 27.43
C LEU A 564 -1.77 17.74 28.47
N LEU A 565 -2.02 18.48 29.54
CA LEU A 565 -3.14 18.24 30.45
C LEU A 565 -4.29 19.18 30.05
N LEU A 566 -5.44 18.60 29.74
CA LEU A 566 -6.68 19.33 29.47
C LEU A 566 -7.64 19.12 30.64
N THR A 567 -8.14 20.19 31.20
CA THR A 567 -9.11 20.19 32.28
C THR A 567 -10.43 20.72 31.76
N PHE A 568 -11.37 19.82 31.51
CA PHE A 568 -12.78 20.14 31.21
C PHE A 568 -13.53 20.44 32.52
N PRO A 569 -14.71 21.00 32.46
CA PRO A 569 -15.48 21.33 33.69
C PRO A 569 -15.71 20.13 34.63
N ARG A 570 -15.83 18.90 34.11
CA ARG A 570 -16.14 17.71 34.92
C ARG A 570 -15.14 16.58 34.80
N PHE A 571 -14.22 16.62 33.85
CA PHE A 571 -13.22 15.58 33.69
C PHE A 571 -11.86 16.15 33.25
N LYS A 572 -10.81 15.34 33.37
CA LYS A 572 -9.46 15.70 32.92
C LYS A 572 -8.94 14.67 31.95
N ALA A 573 -8.20 15.14 30.96
CA ALA A 573 -7.55 14.30 29.97
C ALA A 573 -6.06 14.63 29.84
N LEU A 574 -5.21 13.61 29.74
CA LEU A 574 -3.76 13.73 29.61
C LEU A 574 -3.32 13.14 28.26
N PHE A 575 -2.59 13.94 27.48
CA PHE A 575 -2.07 13.56 26.18
C PHE A 575 -0.55 13.51 26.25
N LEU A 576 0.01 12.30 26.12
CA LEU A 576 1.43 12.00 26.41
C LEU A 576 2.31 12.09 25.15
N GLY A 577 1.74 12.20 23.93
CA GLY A 577 2.49 12.02 22.70
C GLY A 577 3.21 10.67 22.69
N ASP A 578 4.49 10.66 22.34
CA ASP A 578 5.32 9.46 22.32
C ASP A 578 6.34 9.38 23.45
N LEU A 579 5.99 9.99 24.59
CA LEU A 579 6.85 10.09 25.76
C LEU A 579 7.24 8.71 26.31
N GLY A 580 8.52 8.34 26.23
CA GLY A 580 9.04 7.09 26.78
C GLY A 580 9.18 7.09 28.29
N LYS A 581 9.43 5.92 28.88
CA LYS A 581 9.48 5.69 30.34
C LYS A 581 10.39 6.66 31.09
N GLU A 582 11.59 6.93 30.57
CA GLU A 582 12.55 7.81 31.26
C GLU A 582 12.01 9.25 31.31
N ALA A 583 11.44 9.76 30.23
CA ALA A 583 10.88 11.10 30.17
C ALA A 583 9.58 11.18 31.00
N GLN A 584 8.76 10.13 31.05
CA GLN A 584 7.61 10.05 31.96
C GLN A 584 8.04 10.19 33.44
N LEU A 585 9.08 9.49 33.83
CA LEU A 585 9.64 9.58 35.22
C LEU A 585 10.23 10.95 35.48
N ALA A 586 10.92 11.55 34.50
CA ALA A 586 11.47 12.90 34.63
C ALA A 586 10.33 13.93 34.81
N MET A 587 9.28 13.86 33.97
CA MET A 587 8.09 14.72 34.12
C MET A 587 7.44 14.58 35.50
N MET A 588 7.26 13.34 36.01
CA MET A 588 6.70 13.09 37.34
C MET A 588 7.53 13.68 38.47
N SER A 589 8.85 13.85 38.28
CA SER A 589 9.72 14.49 39.26
C SER A 589 9.59 16.02 39.31
N THR A 590 9.12 16.63 38.25
CA THR A 590 9.00 18.09 38.12
C THR A 590 7.57 18.61 38.31
N VAL A 591 6.57 17.77 38.01
CA VAL A 591 5.13 18.14 38.06
C VAL A 591 4.34 17.15 38.91
N HIS A 592 3.50 17.66 39.79
CA HIS A 592 2.50 16.82 40.46
C HIS A 592 1.33 16.54 39.54
N LEU A 593 1.18 15.30 39.07
CA LEU A 593 0.10 14.89 38.17
C LEU A 593 -1.19 14.61 38.95
N PRO A 594 -2.31 15.20 38.58
CA PRO A 594 -3.60 14.86 39.18
C PRO A 594 -4.11 13.50 38.63
N GLN A 595 -5.09 12.92 39.29
CA GLN A 595 -5.87 11.86 38.66
C GLN A 595 -6.57 12.38 37.42
N VAL A 596 -6.60 11.55 36.34
CA VAL A 596 -7.24 11.91 35.09
C VAL A 596 -8.27 10.84 34.72
N HIS A 597 -9.28 11.25 33.94
CA HIS A 597 -10.33 10.32 33.50
C HIS A 597 -9.94 9.65 32.19
N VAL A 598 -9.26 10.40 31.31
CA VAL A 598 -8.84 9.95 29.99
C VAL A 598 -7.34 10.14 29.83
N VAL A 599 -6.66 9.16 29.29
CA VAL A 599 -5.26 9.28 28.87
C VAL A 599 -5.10 8.81 27.42
N LYS A 600 -4.44 9.58 26.56
CA LYS A 600 -3.84 9.04 25.35
C LYS A 600 -2.58 8.30 25.75
N VAL A 601 -2.56 7.00 25.55
CA VAL A 601 -1.44 6.14 25.94
C VAL A 601 -0.21 6.50 25.11
N ALA A 602 0.92 6.70 25.77
CA ALA A 602 2.14 7.16 25.13
C ALA A 602 2.62 6.17 24.05
N HIS A 603 3.22 6.70 23.01
CA HIS A 603 3.94 5.95 21.96
C HIS A 603 3.12 4.74 21.44
N HIS A 604 1.84 5.00 21.13
CA HIS A 604 0.88 4.04 20.56
C HIS A 604 0.76 2.72 21.34
N GLY A 605 1.13 2.72 22.64
CA GLY A 605 1.14 1.53 23.47
C GLY A 605 2.40 0.67 23.36
N SER A 606 3.54 1.28 23.11
CA SER A 606 4.86 0.64 23.22
C SER A 606 5.10 0.07 24.63
N VAL A 607 6.07 -0.85 24.78
CA VAL A 607 6.47 -1.38 26.11
C VAL A 607 7.23 -0.35 26.97
N ASP A 608 7.73 0.73 26.35
CA ASP A 608 8.48 1.77 27.01
C ASP A 608 7.58 2.71 27.82
N GLN A 609 6.92 2.15 28.84
CA GLN A 609 5.97 2.81 29.72
C GLN A 609 6.43 2.76 31.18
N SER A 610 6.06 3.78 31.95
CA SER A 610 6.20 3.78 33.40
C SER A 610 4.88 3.37 34.07
N SER A 611 4.80 2.18 34.66
CA SER A 611 3.61 1.75 35.41
C SER A 611 3.24 2.73 36.52
N SER A 612 4.24 3.33 37.20
CA SER A 612 4.02 4.31 38.27
C SER A 612 3.27 5.57 37.77
N LEU A 613 3.43 5.97 36.52
CA LEU A 613 2.65 7.06 35.93
C LEU A 613 1.16 6.71 35.92
N TYR A 614 0.81 5.55 35.36
CA TYR A 614 -0.59 5.13 35.21
C TYR A 614 -1.23 4.79 36.55
N GLU A 615 -0.47 4.23 37.50
CA GLU A 615 -0.89 4.01 38.89
C GLU A 615 -1.20 5.34 39.61
N GLN A 616 -0.44 6.41 39.33
CA GLN A 616 -0.68 7.72 39.92
C GLN A 616 -1.90 8.42 39.32
N ILE A 617 -2.02 8.42 37.98
CA ILE A 617 -3.10 9.15 37.28
C ILE A 617 -4.42 8.38 37.24
N GLN A 618 -4.44 7.07 37.45
CA GLN A 618 -5.59 6.15 37.52
C GLN A 618 -6.67 6.43 36.44
N PRO A 619 -6.33 6.30 35.14
CA PRO A 619 -7.24 6.67 34.07
C PRO A 619 -8.39 5.66 33.96
N GLN A 620 -9.61 6.17 33.70
CA GLN A 620 -10.77 5.33 33.41
C GLN A 620 -10.77 4.85 31.95
N ILE A 621 -10.25 5.68 31.04
CA ILE A 621 -10.16 5.42 29.60
C ILE A 621 -8.73 5.67 29.13
N GLY A 622 -8.14 4.69 28.48
CA GLY A 622 -6.82 4.76 27.84
C GLY A 622 -6.94 4.60 26.32
N ILE A 623 -6.86 5.70 25.57
CA ILE A 623 -6.97 5.71 24.12
C ILE A 623 -5.68 5.22 23.50
N PHE A 624 -5.77 4.23 22.59
CA PHE A 624 -4.67 3.82 21.73
C PHE A 624 -4.93 4.31 20.30
N SER A 625 -4.14 5.28 19.85
CA SER A 625 -4.10 5.72 18.47
C SER A 625 -3.06 4.89 17.74
N VAL A 626 -3.49 3.95 16.91
CA VAL A 626 -2.63 2.92 16.30
C VAL A 626 -3.25 2.41 15.00
N GLY A 627 -2.42 2.06 14.03
CA GLY A 627 -2.86 1.55 12.75
C GLY A 627 -3.03 0.03 12.73
N GLN A 628 -4.00 -0.45 11.97
CA GLN A 628 -4.23 -1.88 11.75
C GLN A 628 -3.03 -2.57 11.10
N GLU A 629 -2.37 -1.88 10.15
CA GLU A 629 -1.13 -2.33 9.51
C GLU A 629 0.08 -1.57 10.07
N ASN A 630 0.51 -1.90 11.30
CA ASN A 630 1.70 -1.31 11.87
C ASN A 630 2.84 -2.34 12.01
N ASP A 631 4.02 -1.98 11.53
CA ASP A 631 5.23 -2.82 11.56
C ASP A 631 5.86 -2.88 12.96
N TYR A 632 5.41 -2.04 13.91
CA TYR A 632 5.94 -1.95 15.26
C TYR A 632 5.30 -2.98 16.21
N GLY A 633 4.15 -3.54 15.83
CA GLY A 633 3.38 -4.47 16.65
C GLY A 633 2.77 -3.81 17.90
N HIS A 634 2.43 -2.53 17.83
CA HIS A 634 1.69 -1.79 18.86
C HIS A 634 0.18 -2.01 18.72
N PRO A 635 -0.62 -1.91 19.81
CA PRO A 635 -0.15 -1.82 21.19
C PRO A 635 0.44 -3.15 21.68
N ARG A 636 1.44 -3.07 22.51
CA ARG A 636 2.06 -4.25 23.11
C ARG A 636 1.16 -4.83 24.21
N ARG A 637 1.21 -6.15 24.32
CA ARG A 637 0.37 -6.88 25.27
C ARG A 637 0.65 -6.46 26.73
N GLU A 638 1.91 -6.20 27.03
CA GLU A 638 2.35 -5.76 28.36
C GLU A 638 1.68 -4.44 28.76
N THR A 639 1.55 -3.51 27.84
CA THR A 639 0.90 -2.21 28.09
C THR A 639 -0.63 -2.36 28.22
N LEU A 640 -1.25 -3.23 27.43
CA LEU A 640 -2.66 -3.57 27.58
C LEU A 640 -2.96 -4.25 28.90
N ASP A 641 -2.14 -5.23 29.28
CA ASP A 641 -2.28 -5.96 30.54
C ASP A 641 -2.10 -5.02 31.76
N MET A 642 -1.15 -4.09 31.69
CA MET A 642 -0.92 -3.07 32.73
C MET A 642 -2.17 -2.19 32.94
N LEU A 643 -2.75 -1.65 31.88
CA LEU A 643 -3.95 -0.80 31.96
C LEU A 643 -5.20 -1.61 32.37
N SER A 644 -5.32 -2.84 31.90
CA SER A 644 -6.39 -3.75 32.31
C SER A 644 -6.37 -4.06 33.82
N GLN A 645 -5.17 -4.21 34.42
CA GLN A 645 -5.01 -4.40 35.87
C GLN A 645 -5.47 -3.18 36.68
N LEU A 646 -5.41 -1.98 36.09
CA LEU A 646 -5.91 -0.75 36.69
C LEU A 646 -7.43 -0.57 36.48
N GLY A 647 -8.08 -1.46 35.71
CA GLY A 647 -9.50 -1.35 35.37
C GLY A 647 -9.79 -0.29 34.30
N THR A 648 -8.79 0.11 33.53
CA THR A 648 -8.88 1.11 32.46
C THR A 648 -9.54 0.51 31.22
N LEU A 649 -10.57 1.15 30.68
CA LEU A 649 -11.12 0.81 29.34
C LEU A 649 -10.13 1.25 28.27
N THR A 650 -9.82 0.38 27.31
CA THR A 650 -8.74 0.58 26.33
C THR A 650 -9.27 0.56 24.89
N PRO A 651 -10.03 1.58 24.43
CA PRO A 651 -10.45 1.68 23.04
C PRO A 651 -9.24 1.91 22.12
N ARG A 652 -9.28 1.33 20.88
CA ARG A 652 -8.18 1.25 19.96
C ARG A 652 -8.62 1.63 18.54
N THR A 653 -7.98 2.60 17.90
CA THR A 653 -8.38 3.03 16.55
C THR A 653 -8.22 1.95 15.47
N ASP A 654 -7.30 0.98 15.63
CA ASP A 654 -7.12 -0.14 14.69
C ASP A 654 -8.25 -1.18 14.72
N GLN A 655 -9.08 -1.17 15.76
CA GLN A 655 -10.19 -2.10 15.93
C GLN A 655 -11.55 -1.39 15.93
N ASP A 656 -11.60 -0.21 16.52
CA ASP A 656 -12.82 0.53 16.82
C ASP A 656 -13.08 1.66 15.82
N GLY A 657 -12.12 1.96 14.91
CA GLY A 657 -12.19 3.09 13.98
C GLY A 657 -12.14 4.44 14.71
N LEU A 658 -13.01 5.35 14.33
CA LEU A 658 -13.20 6.63 15.06
C LEU A 658 -13.74 6.38 16.46
N ILE A 659 -13.05 6.89 17.47
CA ILE A 659 -13.44 6.79 18.88
C ILE A 659 -13.87 8.18 19.36
N LEU A 660 -15.05 8.29 19.92
CA LEU A 660 -15.58 9.53 20.51
C LEU A 660 -15.82 9.36 21.99
N ILE A 661 -15.37 10.32 22.79
CA ILE A 661 -15.64 10.39 24.21
C ILE A 661 -16.54 11.60 24.46
N SER A 662 -17.68 11.32 25.06
CA SER A 662 -18.68 12.33 25.42
C SER A 662 -18.87 12.38 26.94
N GLU A 663 -19.20 13.55 27.43
CA GLU A 663 -19.62 13.75 28.81
C GLU A 663 -21.11 13.45 28.94
N SER A 664 -21.49 12.61 29.91
CA SER A 664 -22.88 12.31 30.23
C SER A 664 -23.20 12.69 31.66
N SER A 665 -24.49 12.70 32.03
CA SER A 665 -24.91 12.98 33.37
C SER A 665 -24.41 11.97 34.42
N THR A 666 -24.01 10.77 33.98
CA THR A 666 -23.60 9.64 34.83
C THR A 666 -22.11 9.34 34.75
N GLY A 667 -21.34 10.05 33.90
CA GLY A 667 -19.91 9.84 33.70
C GLY A 667 -19.48 10.04 32.23
N LEU A 668 -18.38 9.44 31.83
CA LEU A 668 -17.92 9.47 30.44
C LEU A 668 -18.54 8.29 29.66
N SER A 669 -18.93 8.56 28.43
CA SER A 669 -19.37 7.54 27.47
C SER A 669 -18.39 7.44 26.31
N VAL A 670 -18.13 6.24 25.85
CA VAL A 670 -17.31 5.95 24.67
C VAL A 670 -18.21 5.46 23.55
N TRP A 671 -18.14 6.10 22.41
CA TRP A 671 -18.76 5.66 21.17
C TRP A 671 -17.65 5.26 20.20
N THR A 672 -17.85 4.19 19.46
CA THR A 672 -16.92 3.69 18.45
C THR A 672 -17.60 3.51 17.11
N GLU A 673 -16.86 3.63 16.04
CA GLU A 673 -17.34 3.46 14.67
C GLU A 673 -17.70 1.99 14.36
N HIS A 674 -16.93 1.05 14.93
CA HIS A 674 -17.06 -0.40 14.75
C HIS A 674 -17.41 -1.13 16.04
#